data_22e1dfef08270c37d611f160b07d8180
#
_entry.id   22e1dfef08270c37d611f160b07d8180
#
_cell.length_a   1.000
_cell.length_b   1.000
_cell.length_c   1.000
_cell.angle_alpha   90.00
_cell.angle_beta   90.00
_cell.angle_gamma   90.00
#
_symmetry.space_group_name_H-M   'P 1'
#
loop_
_entity.id
_entity.type
_entity.pdbx_description
1 polymer ?
#
loop_
_entity_poly.entity_id
_entity_poly.type
_entity_poly.pdbx_seq_one_letter_code
_entity_poly.pdbx_strand_id
1 'polypeptide(L)'
;MVPEVSVVPAVSEVSSVSVVPSVMIDRSSEIVVREGAPSATRLAAEELNFFLKGVLGEALPVVAQRTEGKTAIVLGGGPDWESRHLGGVPRDRDGYVIDSRDGVLCIVGNDDDPPDPAATAAMPDEAIWQPCFRRGTLFGVYAFLERFAGVRMYFPGALGTCIPKTERIVVTEGRVEESPAFSVRRYGYEDGSVARELLDDLVGRDAPIAPQMNETDFKRLNWYRLRMETYHLSCCHGAKTHCLSPETWDSLYTNACAVIAALPAETPVFDAMPKDGFTWLRHCHCDWCERNIPFSKTDIGFASDLVWRRTAELANRLKTKFPHARVSQMSYIPYVRIPTNEIPENVDVFVARRGPWAEGTAIGAREKGEVAAWHDKLGRKVSLWNYPDKVDCWNLEMKDIPQLAPRAWVAYYRAVAPHVTGAFAESESDRWIYNYLNYYVFSRVCWNPDADAEAILAEHHRLMFGSAAKEMAEFFDTLEQCWMKVVAKPYDTPLGPGVCEAPTDDELRREIYSPQVLSRLSSLVSLASSKVAEGSIEARRIALFGREYLEPLCRRFGGAFGDRAIPCEPVGTAPRAVRIGLLADIHIGDDNDNSDLKRALRIFDAKKADAVIAAGDLTDFGLLSELQDVAAAWNEVFHGSRRSDGEPVVRLFHYGDHDTALNFKVRQREVVEKGRWADYIPHIGPDVAWERAFGEKFEPVVRRNVKGVEFTLVHFLPEDVSMKSPQLIPPQGSAWLHVFSQHRAYRGLFARPGCGDEVSWDDGASLDFLTNTPNTVAVCGHAHISAVNATSFVAGGGRGATALPDGFAAIAIPSLFYQIETWLPQPKGDHGSHQALFMIATPDGIAVERLDVRTGAKVAPDIEWGIHSSKQALRPL
;
A
#
# COMPACT_ATOMS: atom_id res chain seq x y z
N MET A 1 -49.79 -0.64 -44.46
CA MET A 1 -49.00 0.09 -45.49
C MET A 1 -47.59 0.08 -45.03
N VAL A 2 -46.77 -0.79 -45.66
CA VAL A 2 -45.32 -0.94 -45.44
C VAL A 2 -44.68 0.01 -46.43
N PRO A 3 -43.68 0.86 -46.07
CA PRO A 3 -42.93 1.62 -47.05
C PRO A 3 -41.88 0.76 -47.67
N GLU A 4 -41.78 0.85 -49.00
CA GLU A 4 -40.85 0.17 -49.89
C GLU A 4 -39.40 0.50 -49.58
N VAL A 5 -38.57 -0.58 -49.61
CA VAL A 5 -37.10 -0.51 -49.58
C VAL A 5 -36.65 -0.04 -50.95
N SER A 6 -36.08 1.18 -51.01
CA SER A 6 -35.39 1.62 -52.25
C SER A 6 -34.03 0.95 -52.39
N VAL A 7 -33.91 0.24 -53.47
CA VAL A 7 -32.67 -0.40 -53.95
C VAL A 7 -31.72 0.73 -54.40
N VAL A 8 -30.54 0.80 -53.74
CA VAL A 8 -29.41 1.63 -54.20
C VAL A 8 -28.72 0.92 -55.37
N PRO A 9 -28.47 1.58 -56.49
CA PRO A 9 -27.79 0.96 -57.63
C PRO A 9 -26.32 0.73 -57.29
N ALA A 10 -25.82 -0.41 -57.75
CA ALA A 10 -24.38 -0.77 -57.69
C ALA A 10 -23.54 0.25 -58.47
N VAL A 11 -22.70 0.98 -57.77
CA VAL A 11 -21.63 1.80 -58.34
C VAL A 11 -20.41 0.91 -58.59
N SER A 12 -20.25 0.56 -59.81
CA SER A 12 -19.00 0.03 -60.34
C SER A 12 -18.06 1.21 -60.71
N GLU A 13 -17.24 1.61 -59.74
CA GLU A 13 -15.98 2.27 -60.04
C GLU A 13 -14.94 1.75 -59.05
N VAL A 14 -14.05 0.92 -59.53
CA VAL A 14 -12.80 0.56 -58.89
C VAL A 14 -11.96 1.85 -58.90
N SER A 15 -12.13 2.66 -57.87
CA SER A 15 -11.18 3.74 -57.57
C SER A 15 -9.83 3.07 -57.31
N SER A 16 -8.84 3.49 -58.03
CA SER A 16 -7.41 3.13 -57.83
C SER A 16 -7.11 3.43 -56.34
N VAL A 17 -7.04 2.40 -55.50
CA VAL A 17 -6.50 2.52 -54.15
C VAL A 17 -5.05 3.00 -54.37
N SER A 18 -4.79 4.25 -54.06
CA SER A 18 -3.43 4.77 -53.98
C SER A 18 -2.71 3.93 -52.91
N VAL A 19 -1.80 3.10 -53.32
CA VAL A 19 -0.94 2.31 -52.43
C VAL A 19 -0.14 3.36 -51.62
N VAL A 20 -0.49 3.52 -50.36
CA VAL A 20 0.28 4.38 -49.49
C VAL A 20 1.64 3.74 -49.29
N PRO A 21 2.74 4.45 -49.60
CA PRO A 21 4.10 3.90 -49.42
C PRO A 21 4.25 3.38 -47.98
N SER A 22 4.88 2.23 -47.81
CA SER A 22 5.02 1.59 -46.50
C SER A 22 6.33 0.79 -46.43
N VAL A 23 6.92 0.78 -45.22
CA VAL A 23 8.05 -0.10 -44.87
C VAL A 23 7.46 -1.38 -44.29
N MET A 24 7.84 -2.53 -44.83
CA MET A 24 7.41 -3.85 -44.40
C MET A 24 8.51 -4.52 -43.60
N ILE A 25 8.27 -4.78 -42.33
CA ILE A 25 9.20 -5.48 -41.45
C ILE A 25 8.72 -6.92 -41.30
N ASP A 26 9.56 -7.86 -41.66
CA ASP A 26 9.34 -9.30 -41.58
C ASP A 26 10.62 -10.03 -41.16
N ARG A 27 10.62 -11.35 -41.21
CA ARG A 27 11.78 -12.19 -40.79
C ARG A 27 13.04 -11.97 -41.61
N SER A 28 12.95 -11.39 -42.80
CA SER A 28 14.11 -11.06 -43.66
C SER A 28 14.76 -9.72 -43.30
N SER A 29 14.10 -8.91 -42.49
CA SER A 29 14.55 -7.60 -42.03
C SER A 29 15.70 -7.70 -41.00
N GLU A 30 16.35 -6.59 -40.74
CA GLU A 30 17.46 -6.52 -39.79
C GLU A 30 17.34 -5.30 -38.86
N ILE A 31 17.93 -5.39 -37.66
CA ILE A 31 18.08 -4.28 -36.72
C ILE A 31 19.51 -3.74 -36.89
N VAL A 32 19.63 -2.44 -37.11
CA VAL A 32 20.92 -1.78 -37.25
C VAL A 32 21.24 -0.95 -36.03
N VAL A 33 22.34 -1.29 -35.35
CA VAL A 33 22.90 -0.55 -34.21
C VAL A 33 24.37 -0.30 -34.51
N ARG A 34 24.73 0.95 -34.76
CA ARG A 34 26.11 1.33 -35.12
C ARG A 34 27.12 0.88 -34.07
N GLU A 35 28.34 0.61 -34.49
CA GLU A 35 29.46 0.38 -33.57
C GLU A 35 29.68 1.62 -32.69
N GLY A 36 29.88 1.39 -31.38
CA GLY A 36 30.01 2.48 -30.40
C GLY A 36 28.70 3.21 -30.08
N ALA A 37 27.52 2.67 -30.43
CA ALA A 37 26.24 3.22 -29.99
C ALA A 37 26.14 3.23 -28.45
N PRO A 38 25.44 4.23 -27.85
CA PRO A 38 25.20 4.28 -26.43
C PRO A 38 24.59 2.96 -25.89
N SER A 39 24.87 2.64 -24.66
CA SER A 39 24.33 1.41 -24.02
C SER A 39 22.80 1.42 -23.93
N ALA A 40 22.17 2.60 -23.75
CA ALA A 40 20.73 2.76 -23.81
C ALA A 40 20.15 2.39 -25.20
N THR A 41 20.86 2.73 -26.30
CA THR A 41 20.47 2.31 -27.66
C THR A 41 20.61 0.78 -27.83
N ARG A 42 21.66 0.17 -27.28
CA ARG A 42 21.83 -1.29 -27.32
C ARG A 42 20.72 -2.01 -26.57
N LEU A 43 20.34 -1.48 -25.38
CA LEU A 43 19.19 -1.97 -24.63
C LEU A 43 17.89 -1.85 -25.45
N ALA A 44 17.70 -0.74 -26.17
CA ALA A 44 16.54 -0.57 -27.05
C ALA A 44 16.47 -1.65 -28.13
N ALA A 45 17.61 -2.07 -28.68
CA ALA A 45 17.69 -3.16 -29.67
C ALA A 45 17.36 -4.53 -29.04
N GLU A 46 17.81 -4.78 -27.81
CA GLU A 46 17.51 -6.01 -27.08
C GLU A 46 16.00 -6.13 -26.82
N GLU A 47 15.37 -5.06 -26.30
CA GLU A 47 13.93 -5.00 -26.05
C GLU A 47 13.12 -5.13 -27.35
N LEU A 48 13.50 -4.41 -28.40
CA LEU A 48 12.86 -4.53 -29.71
C LEU A 48 12.87 -5.97 -30.18
N ASN A 49 14.05 -6.60 -30.16
CA ASN A 49 14.22 -7.96 -30.68
C ASN A 49 13.50 -9.02 -29.85
N PHE A 50 13.43 -8.80 -28.52
CA PHE A 50 12.62 -9.63 -27.63
C PHE A 50 11.13 -9.66 -28.05
N PHE A 51 10.53 -8.49 -28.27
CA PHE A 51 9.13 -8.41 -28.69
C PHE A 51 8.91 -8.86 -30.14
N LEU A 52 9.82 -8.50 -31.06
CA LEU A 52 9.75 -8.95 -32.49
C LEU A 52 9.81 -10.46 -32.58
N LYS A 53 10.62 -11.14 -31.78
CA LYS A 53 10.61 -12.60 -31.70
C LYS A 53 9.24 -13.15 -31.33
N GLY A 54 8.53 -12.48 -30.43
CA GLY A 54 7.14 -12.84 -30.05
C GLY A 54 6.16 -12.59 -31.21
N VAL A 55 6.29 -11.46 -31.89
CA VAL A 55 5.39 -11.03 -32.96
C VAL A 55 5.64 -11.81 -34.28
N LEU A 56 6.89 -11.90 -34.73
CA LEU A 56 7.28 -12.52 -36.04
C LEU A 56 7.60 -14.01 -35.92
N GLY A 57 7.77 -14.52 -34.70
CA GLY A 57 8.12 -15.92 -34.39
C GLY A 57 9.63 -16.20 -34.32
N GLU A 58 10.48 -15.26 -34.71
CA GLU A 58 11.95 -15.35 -34.64
C GLU A 58 12.58 -13.97 -34.39
N ALA A 59 13.79 -13.98 -33.84
CA ALA A 59 14.56 -12.77 -33.60
C ALA A 59 15.20 -12.30 -34.92
N LEU A 60 15.27 -10.98 -35.10
CA LEU A 60 15.96 -10.40 -36.28
C LEU A 60 17.48 -10.32 -36.04
N PRO A 61 18.31 -10.41 -37.09
CA PRO A 61 19.74 -10.18 -36.94
C PRO A 61 20.02 -8.73 -36.53
N VAL A 62 20.92 -8.53 -35.57
CA VAL A 62 21.43 -7.22 -35.18
C VAL A 62 22.79 -7.03 -35.81
N VAL A 63 22.92 -5.96 -36.62
CA VAL A 63 24.11 -5.67 -37.40
C VAL A 63 24.62 -4.25 -37.16
N ALA A 64 25.93 -4.03 -37.34
CA ALA A 64 26.51 -2.71 -37.13
C ALA A 64 26.28 -1.76 -38.35
N GLN A 65 26.11 -2.32 -39.53
CA GLN A 65 25.89 -1.59 -40.78
C GLN A 65 24.78 -2.27 -41.57
N ARG A 66 23.95 -1.45 -42.21
CA ARG A 66 22.85 -1.92 -43.06
C ARG A 66 23.35 -2.77 -44.23
N THR A 67 22.67 -3.88 -44.46
CA THR A 67 22.86 -4.71 -45.66
C THR A 67 22.12 -4.09 -46.87
N GLU A 68 22.79 -3.90 -47.97
CA GLU A 68 22.18 -3.33 -49.20
C GLU A 68 20.96 -4.16 -49.62
N GLY A 69 19.86 -3.48 -49.93
CA GLY A 69 18.63 -4.09 -50.39
C GLY A 69 17.74 -4.72 -49.31
N LYS A 70 18.19 -4.76 -48.05
CA LYS A 70 17.34 -5.24 -46.92
C LYS A 70 16.50 -4.13 -46.31
N THR A 71 15.32 -4.50 -45.85
CA THR A 71 14.54 -3.67 -44.94
C THR A 71 15.22 -3.64 -43.58
N ALA A 72 15.38 -2.44 -43.01
CA ALA A 72 16.14 -2.26 -41.79
C ALA A 72 15.41 -1.37 -40.77
N ILE A 73 15.55 -1.71 -39.47
CA ILE A 73 15.20 -0.86 -38.33
C ILE A 73 16.51 -0.29 -37.77
N VAL A 74 16.74 1.00 -37.97
CA VAL A 74 17.94 1.72 -37.51
C VAL A 74 17.67 2.40 -36.18
N LEU A 75 18.46 2.09 -35.16
CA LEU A 75 18.31 2.62 -33.82
C LEU A 75 19.42 3.62 -33.43
N GLY A 76 19.04 4.73 -32.80
CA GLY A 76 19.96 5.71 -32.25
C GLY A 76 20.74 6.54 -33.27
N GLY A 77 20.25 6.65 -34.48
CA GLY A 77 20.88 7.43 -35.59
C GLY A 77 21.97 6.70 -36.36
N GLY A 78 22.73 7.44 -37.16
CA GLY A 78 23.77 6.93 -38.04
C GLY A 78 23.62 7.44 -39.48
N PRO A 79 24.40 6.90 -40.49
CA PRO A 79 24.41 7.40 -41.85
C PRO A 79 23.04 7.47 -42.54
N ASP A 80 22.18 6.49 -42.29
CA ASP A 80 20.80 6.50 -42.82
C ASP A 80 19.95 7.63 -42.24
N TRP A 81 20.09 7.93 -40.93
CA TRP A 81 19.47 9.08 -40.31
C TRP A 81 20.01 10.41 -40.84
N GLU A 82 21.32 10.52 -40.89
CA GLU A 82 22.01 11.74 -41.33
C GLU A 82 21.71 12.07 -42.81
N SER A 83 21.67 11.06 -43.71
CA SER A 83 21.35 11.22 -45.09
C SER A 83 19.94 11.73 -45.40
N ARG A 84 19.03 11.58 -44.43
CA ARG A 84 17.63 12.01 -44.56
C ARG A 84 17.39 13.48 -44.22
N HIS A 85 18.39 14.21 -43.79
CA HIS A 85 18.28 15.61 -43.34
C HIS A 85 17.12 15.84 -42.34
N LEU A 86 16.92 14.92 -41.39
CA LEU A 86 15.76 14.87 -40.55
C LEU A 86 15.79 15.85 -39.35
N GLY A 87 16.76 16.76 -39.34
CA GLY A 87 16.94 17.66 -38.20
C GLY A 87 17.50 16.94 -36.98
N GLY A 88 17.59 17.67 -35.86
CA GLY A 88 18.06 17.09 -34.57
C GLY A 88 17.07 16.13 -33.97
N VAL A 89 17.54 15.40 -32.99
CA VAL A 89 16.74 14.62 -32.07
C VAL A 89 15.86 15.59 -31.22
N PRO A 90 14.67 15.21 -30.80
CA PRO A 90 13.88 16.03 -29.90
C PRO A 90 14.71 16.53 -28.72
N ARG A 91 14.52 17.79 -28.34
CA ARG A 91 15.30 18.40 -27.23
C ARG A 91 14.93 17.84 -25.87
N ASP A 92 13.72 17.30 -25.78
CA ASP A 92 13.23 16.71 -24.55
C ASP A 92 14.01 15.44 -24.22
N ARG A 93 14.21 15.20 -22.95
CA ARG A 93 14.95 14.09 -22.40
C ARG A 93 14.46 12.73 -22.92
N ASP A 94 13.14 12.55 -22.95
CA ASP A 94 12.45 11.29 -23.27
C ASP A 94 11.80 11.31 -24.65
N GLY A 95 11.97 12.40 -25.42
CA GLY A 95 11.43 12.51 -26.78
C GLY A 95 12.12 11.61 -27.78
N TYR A 96 11.39 11.23 -28.82
CA TYR A 96 11.88 10.40 -29.93
C TYR A 96 11.30 10.81 -31.26
N VAL A 97 11.96 10.33 -32.32
CA VAL A 97 11.49 10.38 -33.72
C VAL A 97 11.42 8.96 -34.28
N ILE A 98 10.33 8.64 -34.95
CA ILE A 98 10.17 7.48 -35.82
C ILE A 98 10.00 8.01 -37.23
N ASP A 99 10.93 7.65 -38.14
CA ASP A 99 10.88 8.02 -39.54
C ASP A 99 10.96 6.77 -40.43
N SER A 100 9.96 6.57 -41.26
CA SER A 100 9.86 5.40 -42.14
C SER A 100 9.74 5.83 -43.60
N ARG A 101 10.68 5.40 -44.44
CA ARG A 101 10.66 5.54 -45.89
C ARG A 101 11.74 4.69 -46.54
N ASP A 102 11.57 4.40 -47.83
CA ASP A 102 12.57 3.71 -48.67
C ASP A 102 13.10 2.40 -48.08
N GLY A 103 12.21 1.61 -47.44
CA GLY A 103 12.57 0.33 -46.84
C GLY A 103 13.37 0.45 -45.54
N VAL A 104 13.48 1.65 -44.94
CA VAL A 104 14.18 1.88 -43.68
C VAL A 104 13.26 2.56 -42.68
N LEU A 105 13.25 2.03 -41.46
CA LEU A 105 12.65 2.62 -40.30
C LEU A 105 13.75 3.12 -39.37
N CYS A 106 13.83 4.43 -39.12
CA CYS A 106 14.74 5.00 -38.14
C CYS A 106 13.97 5.32 -36.85
N ILE A 107 14.50 4.88 -35.71
CA ILE A 107 13.97 5.23 -34.38
C ILE A 107 15.11 5.87 -33.58
N VAL A 108 14.96 7.15 -33.25
CA VAL A 108 16.04 7.95 -32.67
C VAL A 108 15.54 8.85 -31.55
N GLY A 109 16.21 8.83 -30.41
CA GLY A 109 15.98 9.70 -29.27
C GLY A 109 17.30 10.13 -28.61
N ASN A 110 17.22 10.86 -27.50
CA ASN A 110 18.40 11.17 -26.70
C ASN A 110 18.75 9.97 -25.83
N ASP A 111 19.97 9.47 -25.95
CA ASP A 111 20.43 8.28 -25.25
C ASP A 111 21.72 8.57 -24.47
N ASP A 112 21.78 8.12 -23.23
CA ASP A 112 23.00 8.10 -22.42
C ASP A 112 23.70 6.74 -22.51
N ASP A 113 24.93 6.69 -22.00
CA ASP A 113 25.78 5.50 -22.01
C ASP A 113 26.16 5.01 -20.59
N PRO A 114 25.16 4.67 -19.71
CA PRO A 114 25.48 4.11 -18.41
C PRO A 114 26.16 2.74 -18.57
N PRO A 115 27.03 2.32 -17.64
CA PRO A 115 27.77 1.06 -17.72
C PRO A 115 26.86 -0.17 -17.86
N ASP A 116 25.76 -0.19 -17.12
CA ASP A 116 24.72 -1.23 -17.19
C ASP A 116 23.35 -0.57 -17.22
N PRO A 117 22.81 -0.27 -18.42
CA PRO A 117 21.53 0.40 -18.55
C PRO A 117 20.36 -0.44 -18.02
N ALA A 118 20.46 -1.76 -18.07
CA ALA A 118 19.43 -2.66 -17.58
C ALA A 118 19.36 -2.68 -16.06
N ALA A 119 20.49 -2.82 -15.40
CA ALA A 119 20.56 -2.75 -13.93
C ALA A 119 20.18 -1.34 -13.44
N THR A 120 20.66 -0.29 -14.11
CA THR A 120 20.33 1.09 -13.78
C THR A 120 18.83 1.38 -13.90
N ALA A 121 18.17 0.88 -14.96
CA ALA A 121 16.73 1.03 -15.14
C ALA A 121 15.90 0.28 -14.09
N ALA A 122 16.44 -0.81 -13.54
CA ALA A 122 15.78 -1.61 -12.50
C ALA A 122 15.97 -1.04 -11.09
N MET A 123 16.85 -0.05 -10.90
CA MET A 123 17.05 0.60 -9.61
C MET A 123 16.10 1.79 -9.43
N PRO A 124 15.72 2.14 -8.18
CA PRO A 124 15.05 3.40 -7.93
C PRO A 124 15.97 4.56 -8.34
N ASP A 125 15.37 5.62 -8.88
CA ASP A 125 16.12 6.82 -9.22
C ASP A 125 16.68 7.46 -7.94
N GLU A 126 18.00 7.56 -7.82
CA GLU A 126 18.67 8.22 -6.69
C GLU A 126 18.45 9.73 -6.70
N ALA A 127 18.25 10.32 -7.87
CA ALA A 127 17.93 11.72 -8.02
C ALA A 127 16.41 11.92 -7.86
N ILE A 128 16.02 12.62 -6.83
CA ILE A 128 14.64 12.75 -6.33
C ILE A 128 13.61 13.10 -7.42
N TRP A 129 13.89 13.65 -8.52
CA TRP A 129 12.87 14.09 -9.47
C TRP A 129 13.24 13.86 -10.94
N GLN A 130 14.32 13.14 -11.20
CA GLN A 130 14.73 12.88 -12.57
C GLN A 130 15.11 11.42 -12.77
N PRO A 131 14.79 10.86 -13.96
CA PRO A 131 15.28 9.56 -14.35
C PRO A 131 16.82 9.52 -14.38
N CYS A 132 17.41 8.39 -14.04
CA CYS A 132 18.86 8.24 -13.90
C CYS A 132 19.65 8.34 -15.23
N PHE A 133 19.00 8.18 -16.40
CA PHE A 133 19.65 8.35 -17.71
C PHE A 133 18.63 8.62 -18.83
N ARG A 134 19.09 9.22 -19.96
CA ARG A 134 18.27 9.46 -21.15
C ARG A 134 18.18 8.18 -21.99
N ARG A 135 16.98 7.90 -22.50
CA ARG A 135 16.62 6.66 -23.21
C ARG A 135 15.53 6.84 -24.26
N GLY A 136 15.61 7.96 -24.97
CA GLY A 136 14.57 8.32 -25.95
C GLY A 136 14.40 7.30 -27.07
N THR A 137 15.47 6.67 -27.54
CA THR A 137 15.36 5.60 -28.56
C THR A 137 14.58 4.39 -28.01
N LEU A 138 14.76 4.02 -26.75
CA LEU A 138 14.01 2.93 -26.14
C LEU A 138 12.50 3.24 -26.09
N PHE A 139 12.13 4.47 -25.75
CA PHE A 139 10.71 4.88 -25.77
C PHE A 139 10.14 4.92 -27.19
N GLY A 140 10.94 5.35 -28.16
CA GLY A 140 10.56 5.22 -29.57
C GLY A 140 10.35 3.76 -30.02
N VAL A 141 11.12 2.82 -29.49
CA VAL A 141 10.93 1.37 -29.70
C VAL A 141 9.58 0.91 -29.09
N TYR A 142 9.27 1.30 -27.86
CA TYR A 142 7.98 0.93 -27.27
C TYR A 142 6.80 1.55 -28.04
N ALA A 143 6.93 2.81 -28.48
CA ALA A 143 5.93 3.44 -29.33
C ALA A 143 5.75 2.73 -30.66
N PHE A 144 6.83 2.29 -31.29
CA PHE A 144 6.78 1.46 -32.53
C PHE A 144 6.05 0.13 -32.26
N LEU A 145 6.42 -0.57 -31.21
CA LEU A 145 5.81 -1.85 -30.84
C LEU A 145 4.31 -1.70 -30.56
N GLU A 146 3.92 -0.64 -29.86
CA GLU A 146 2.51 -0.36 -29.56
C GLU A 146 1.72 0.03 -30.82
N ARG A 147 2.25 0.94 -31.61
CA ARG A 147 1.55 1.59 -32.72
C ARG A 147 1.44 0.72 -33.96
N PHE A 148 2.53 0.00 -34.32
CA PHE A 148 2.62 -0.74 -35.55
C PHE A 148 2.64 -2.26 -35.36
N ALA A 149 3.23 -2.76 -34.27
CA ALA A 149 3.28 -4.19 -34.01
C ALA A 149 2.10 -4.67 -33.12
N GLY A 150 1.29 -3.76 -32.59
CA GLY A 150 0.10 -4.08 -31.79
C GLY A 150 0.41 -4.67 -30.41
N VAL A 151 1.64 -4.55 -29.93
CA VAL A 151 2.03 -5.00 -28.60
C VAL A 151 1.39 -4.11 -27.53
N ARG A 152 0.88 -4.72 -26.47
CA ARG A 152 0.37 -3.99 -25.29
C ARG A 152 0.88 -4.64 -24.00
N MET A 153 1.20 -3.82 -23.03
CA MET A 153 1.69 -4.25 -21.72
C MET A 153 0.84 -3.58 -20.64
N TYR A 154 -0.25 -4.21 -20.24
CA TYR A 154 -1.19 -3.65 -19.28
C TYR A 154 -0.73 -3.81 -17.81
N PHE A 155 -0.05 -4.91 -17.52
CA PHE A 155 0.56 -5.19 -16.22
C PHE A 155 1.72 -6.20 -16.40
N PRO A 156 2.59 -6.37 -15.39
CA PRO A 156 3.73 -7.28 -15.48
C PRO A 156 3.35 -8.71 -15.84
N GLY A 157 4.19 -9.37 -16.60
CA GLY A 157 4.09 -10.78 -16.94
C GLY A 157 3.24 -11.13 -18.16
N ALA A 158 3.23 -12.41 -18.51
CA ALA A 158 2.57 -12.92 -19.72
C ALA A 158 1.07 -12.64 -19.76
N LEU A 159 0.40 -12.67 -18.59
CA LEU A 159 -1.03 -12.38 -18.51
C LEU A 159 -1.34 -10.92 -18.82
N GLY A 160 -0.45 -9.99 -18.49
CA GLY A 160 -0.61 -8.57 -18.76
C GLY A 160 -0.14 -8.12 -20.14
N THR A 161 0.59 -8.97 -20.84
CA THR A 161 1.22 -8.64 -22.11
C THR A 161 0.47 -9.25 -23.29
N CYS A 162 0.11 -8.44 -24.27
CA CYS A 162 -0.52 -8.87 -25.51
C CYS A 162 0.50 -8.74 -26.65
N ILE A 163 0.90 -9.87 -27.23
CA ILE A 163 1.83 -9.93 -28.35
C ILE A 163 1.11 -10.62 -29.51
N PRO A 164 0.57 -9.85 -30.48
CA PRO A 164 -0.09 -10.45 -31.64
C PRO A 164 0.95 -11.11 -32.55
N LYS A 165 0.62 -12.25 -33.13
CA LYS A 165 1.47 -12.94 -34.08
C LYS A 165 1.11 -12.49 -35.49
N THR A 166 2.11 -12.10 -36.26
CA THR A 166 1.96 -11.75 -37.70
C THR A 166 3.18 -12.17 -38.48
N GLU A 167 3.01 -12.37 -39.78
CA GLU A 167 4.14 -12.63 -40.69
C GLU A 167 4.91 -11.35 -41.05
N ARG A 168 4.26 -10.19 -40.92
CA ARG A 168 4.83 -8.89 -41.25
C ARG A 168 4.18 -7.75 -40.50
N ILE A 169 4.94 -6.73 -40.20
CA ILE A 169 4.51 -5.46 -39.65
C ILE A 169 4.55 -4.40 -40.75
N VAL A 170 3.43 -3.72 -40.97
CA VAL A 170 3.32 -2.67 -41.98
C VAL A 170 3.44 -1.31 -41.33
N VAL A 171 4.48 -0.55 -41.68
CA VAL A 171 4.70 0.80 -41.17
C VAL A 171 4.44 1.79 -42.29
N THR A 172 3.36 2.56 -42.20
CA THR A 172 3.08 3.63 -43.17
C THR A 172 4.26 4.61 -43.22
N GLU A 173 4.71 4.96 -44.44
CA GLU A 173 5.77 5.95 -44.56
C GLU A 173 5.35 7.30 -43.98
N GLY A 174 6.29 7.91 -43.28
CA GLY A 174 6.07 9.17 -42.60
C GLY A 174 7.03 9.41 -41.45
N ARG A 175 6.86 10.58 -40.83
CA ARG A 175 7.62 10.98 -39.64
C ARG A 175 6.66 11.20 -38.48
N VAL A 176 6.99 10.59 -37.38
CA VAL A 176 6.36 10.80 -36.07
C VAL A 176 7.41 11.36 -35.13
N GLU A 177 7.14 12.47 -34.50
CA GLU A 177 7.99 13.08 -33.47
C GLU A 177 7.13 13.33 -32.24
N GLU A 178 7.55 12.75 -31.13
CA GLU A 178 6.79 12.82 -29.87
C GLU A 178 7.70 13.08 -28.69
N SER A 179 7.15 13.78 -27.72
CA SER A 179 7.71 14.03 -26.40
C SER A 179 6.59 13.99 -25.38
N PRO A 180 6.86 13.48 -24.16
CA PRO A 180 5.83 13.44 -23.15
C PRO A 180 5.40 14.84 -22.72
N ALA A 181 4.10 15.05 -22.52
CA ALA A 181 3.57 16.31 -22.01
C ALA A 181 4.00 16.56 -20.56
N PHE A 182 4.20 15.47 -19.79
CA PHE A 182 4.68 15.50 -18.42
C PHE A 182 6.12 15.00 -18.34
N SER A 183 7.04 15.83 -17.89
CA SER A 183 8.43 15.41 -17.63
C SER A 183 8.55 14.54 -16.37
N VAL A 184 7.65 14.72 -15.40
CA VAL A 184 7.55 13.88 -14.19
C VAL A 184 6.35 12.95 -14.35
N ARG A 185 6.60 11.64 -14.34
CA ARG A 185 5.61 10.57 -14.56
C ARG A 185 5.92 9.43 -13.61
N ARG A 186 5.49 9.57 -12.35
CA ARG A 186 5.87 8.64 -11.28
C ARG A 186 4.65 8.10 -10.58
N TYR A 187 4.69 6.84 -10.19
CA TYR A 187 3.67 6.23 -9.36
C TYR A 187 4.27 5.13 -8.46
N GLY A 188 3.51 4.77 -7.44
CA GLY A 188 3.89 3.81 -6.41
C GLY A 188 4.46 4.53 -5.20
N TYR A 189 4.55 3.87 -4.11
CA TYR A 189 5.26 4.20 -2.87
C TYR A 189 5.33 2.94 -2.03
N GLU A 190 4.19 2.46 -1.58
CA GLU A 190 4.02 1.12 -1.03
C GLU A 190 3.38 0.29 -2.13
N ASP A 191 4.20 -0.37 -2.92
CA ASP A 191 3.73 -1.28 -3.94
C ASP A 191 3.22 -2.54 -3.26
N GLY A 192 2.01 -2.57 -2.78
CA GLY A 192 1.37 -3.70 -2.11
C GLY A 192 1.68 -5.07 -2.74
N SER A 193 1.13 -6.14 -2.26
CA SER A 193 1.49 -7.47 -2.74
C SER A 193 1.30 -7.59 -4.26
N VAL A 194 2.38 -7.88 -4.97
CA VAL A 194 2.34 -8.22 -6.40
C VAL A 194 2.30 -9.75 -6.49
N ALA A 195 1.25 -10.30 -7.06
CA ALA A 195 1.15 -11.72 -7.26
C ALA A 195 2.36 -12.22 -8.08
N ARG A 196 3.05 -13.25 -7.59
CA ARG A 196 4.30 -13.75 -8.19
C ARG A 196 4.14 -14.05 -9.66
N GLU A 197 3.02 -14.64 -10.07
CA GLU A 197 2.70 -14.96 -11.45
C GLU A 197 2.61 -13.72 -12.38
N LEU A 198 2.45 -12.52 -11.82
CA LEU A 198 2.51 -11.27 -12.57
C LEU A 198 3.95 -10.80 -12.81
N LEU A 199 4.91 -11.32 -12.05
CA LEU A 199 6.32 -10.96 -12.15
C LEU A 199 7.14 -11.97 -12.93
N ASP A 200 6.62 -13.18 -13.17
CA ASP A 200 7.39 -14.31 -13.70
C ASP A 200 7.92 -14.14 -15.13
N ASP A 201 7.42 -13.15 -15.90
CA ASP A 201 7.75 -13.02 -17.30
C ASP A 201 8.30 -11.62 -17.68
N LEU A 202 8.82 -10.91 -16.72
CA LEU A 202 9.46 -9.65 -17.01
C LEU A 202 10.87 -9.90 -17.58
N VAL A 203 10.94 -9.92 -18.92
CA VAL A 203 12.20 -9.73 -19.64
C VAL A 203 13.03 -10.97 -19.91
N GLY A 204 12.56 -12.20 -19.79
CA GLY A 204 13.38 -13.38 -20.14
C GLY A 204 14.76 -13.40 -19.44
N ARG A 205 14.91 -12.69 -18.35
CA ARG A 205 16.12 -12.61 -17.55
C ARG A 205 15.89 -13.47 -16.32
N ASP A 206 16.46 -14.65 -16.36
CA ASP A 206 16.46 -15.66 -15.31
C ASP A 206 17.10 -15.15 -14.01
N ALA A 207 16.39 -14.32 -13.25
CA ALA A 207 16.75 -14.11 -11.88
C ALA A 207 15.88 -15.04 -11.01
N PRO A 208 16.46 -15.95 -10.22
CA PRO A 208 15.71 -16.82 -9.33
C PRO A 208 14.91 -15.97 -8.35
N ILE A 209 13.62 -16.27 -8.24
CA ILE A 209 12.68 -15.52 -7.41
C ILE A 209 12.79 -16.03 -5.99
N ALA A 210 13.20 -15.16 -5.07
CA ALA A 210 13.11 -15.47 -3.65
C ALA A 210 11.68 -15.35 -3.12
N PRO A 211 11.30 -16.05 -2.04
CA PRO A 211 9.91 -16.16 -1.56
C PRO A 211 9.33 -14.89 -0.92
N GLN A 212 10.09 -13.83 -0.77
CA GLN A 212 9.67 -12.55 -0.18
C GLN A 212 9.77 -11.46 -1.22
N MET A 213 8.92 -10.42 -1.14
CA MET A 213 9.12 -9.22 -1.97
C MET A 213 10.46 -8.62 -1.58
N ASN A 214 11.45 -8.91 -2.39
CA ASN A 214 12.83 -8.55 -2.18
C ASN A 214 13.23 -7.53 -3.26
N GLU A 215 14.44 -7.08 -3.16
CA GLU A 215 15.09 -6.22 -4.14
C GLU A 215 14.89 -6.70 -5.61
N THR A 216 14.75 -8.00 -5.84
CA THR A 216 14.53 -8.58 -7.17
C THR A 216 13.12 -8.30 -7.71
N ASP A 217 12.08 -8.44 -6.88
CA ASP A 217 10.70 -8.18 -7.29
C ASP A 217 10.48 -6.68 -7.53
N PHE A 218 11.11 -5.83 -6.72
CA PHE A 218 11.14 -4.39 -6.91
C PHE A 218 11.82 -4.01 -8.24
N LYS A 219 12.96 -4.61 -8.58
CA LYS A 219 13.65 -4.42 -9.87
C LYS A 219 12.78 -4.81 -11.06
N ARG A 220 12.00 -5.89 -10.94
CA ARG A 220 11.07 -6.33 -11.98
C ARG A 220 9.92 -5.35 -12.17
N LEU A 221 9.37 -4.82 -11.09
CA LEU A 221 8.33 -3.81 -11.17
C LEU A 221 8.85 -2.50 -11.78
N ASN A 222 10.08 -2.11 -11.48
CA ASN A 222 10.72 -0.97 -12.12
C ASN A 222 10.96 -1.18 -13.63
N TRP A 223 11.24 -2.41 -14.07
CA TRP A 223 11.27 -2.74 -15.49
C TRP A 223 9.92 -2.53 -16.16
N TYR A 224 8.84 -2.95 -15.52
CA TYR A 224 7.50 -2.69 -16.03
C TYR A 224 7.21 -1.18 -16.09
N ARG A 225 7.58 -0.42 -15.05
CA ARG A 225 7.47 1.05 -15.08
C ARG A 225 8.23 1.66 -16.25
N LEU A 226 9.43 1.17 -16.53
CA LEU A 226 10.21 1.60 -17.68
C LEU A 226 9.48 1.37 -19.01
N ARG A 227 8.91 0.17 -19.20
CA ARG A 227 8.11 -0.17 -20.38
C ARG A 227 6.83 0.66 -20.49
N MET A 228 6.32 1.16 -19.38
CA MET A 228 5.20 2.09 -19.33
C MET A 228 5.65 3.56 -19.41
N GLU A 229 6.92 3.80 -19.68
CA GLU A 229 7.48 5.16 -19.78
C GLU A 229 7.28 5.99 -18.50
N THR A 230 7.24 5.31 -17.36
CA THR A 230 7.08 5.86 -16.00
C THR A 230 8.23 5.47 -15.10
N TYR A 231 8.28 6.03 -13.90
CA TYR A 231 9.40 5.84 -12.96
C TYR A 231 8.88 5.61 -11.54
N HIS A 232 9.76 5.14 -10.67
CA HIS A 232 9.54 5.06 -9.23
C HIS A 232 10.13 6.28 -8.51
N LEU A 233 9.56 6.67 -7.38
CA LEU A 233 10.09 7.70 -6.49
C LEU A 233 10.68 7.05 -5.24
N SER A 234 11.89 7.47 -4.84
CA SER A 234 12.57 6.84 -3.72
C SER A 234 12.42 7.53 -2.36
N CYS A 235 12.21 8.84 -2.28
CA CYS A 235 12.13 9.54 -1.00
C CYS A 235 11.69 11.00 -1.11
N CYS A 236 11.09 11.51 -0.02
CA CYS A 236 10.87 12.92 0.25
C CYS A 236 11.25 13.25 1.71
N HIS A 237 10.94 14.46 2.20
CA HIS A 237 11.27 14.95 3.55
C HIS A 237 12.76 15.11 3.82
N GLY A 238 13.50 15.67 2.86
CA GLY A 238 14.96 15.81 2.91
C GLY A 238 15.51 16.66 4.06
N ALA A 239 14.74 17.61 4.60
CA ALA A 239 15.17 18.41 5.74
C ALA A 239 15.29 17.60 7.05
N LYS A 240 14.60 16.47 7.18
CA LYS A 240 14.63 15.58 8.35
C LYS A 240 14.33 16.23 9.70
N THR A 241 13.74 17.44 9.72
CA THR A 241 13.46 18.21 10.93
C THR A 241 12.14 18.96 10.83
N HIS A 242 11.47 19.20 11.97
CA HIS A 242 10.35 20.13 12.12
C HIS A 242 10.81 21.52 12.59
N CYS A 243 12.09 21.69 12.93
CA CYS A 243 12.60 22.94 13.45
C CYS A 243 12.81 23.96 12.33
N LEU A 244 12.22 25.13 12.48
CA LEU A 244 12.32 26.25 11.54
C LEU A 244 13.22 27.39 12.04
N SER A 245 14.01 27.14 13.11
CA SER A 245 14.93 28.15 13.63
C SER A 245 16.05 28.47 12.63
N PRO A 246 16.60 29.69 12.65
CA PRO A 246 17.70 30.07 11.77
C PRO A 246 18.91 29.13 11.89
N GLU A 247 19.30 28.76 13.10
CA GLU A 247 20.43 27.88 13.37
C GLU A 247 20.27 26.50 12.77
N THR A 248 19.06 25.94 12.84
CA THR A 248 18.74 24.64 12.23
C THR A 248 18.83 24.74 10.70
N TRP A 249 18.34 25.83 10.11
CA TRP A 249 18.39 26.02 8.66
C TRP A 249 19.78 26.39 8.15
N ASP A 250 20.66 26.96 8.97
CA ASP A 250 22.09 27.11 8.65
C ASP A 250 22.79 25.74 8.61
N SER A 251 22.45 24.87 9.54
CA SER A 251 22.92 23.46 9.52
C SER A 251 22.37 22.71 8.30
N LEU A 252 21.11 22.91 7.96
CA LEU A 252 20.48 22.33 6.77
C LEU A 252 21.15 22.83 5.48
N TYR A 253 21.49 24.10 5.38
CA TYR A 253 22.25 24.64 4.26
C TYR A 253 23.62 23.96 4.10
N THR A 254 24.32 23.69 5.20
CA THR A 254 25.58 22.97 5.17
C THR A 254 25.43 21.56 4.62
N ASN A 255 24.41 20.85 5.10
CA ASN A 255 24.06 19.53 4.58
C ASN A 255 23.65 19.58 3.10
N ALA A 256 22.81 20.54 2.72
CA ALA A 256 22.38 20.72 1.34
C ALA A 256 23.58 20.97 0.40
N CYS A 257 24.58 21.74 0.84
CA CYS A 257 25.81 21.93 0.07
C CYS A 257 26.57 20.61 -0.16
N ALA A 258 26.62 19.73 0.84
CA ALA A 258 27.29 18.44 0.70
C ALA A 258 26.52 17.51 -0.27
N VAL A 259 25.19 17.46 -0.14
CA VAL A 259 24.34 16.69 -1.04
C VAL A 259 24.46 17.18 -2.49
N ILE A 260 24.32 18.49 -2.72
CA ILE A 260 24.42 19.08 -4.06
C ILE A 260 25.79 18.81 -4.70
N ALA A 261 26.87 18.89 -3.91
CA ALA A 261 28.22 18.62 -4.42
C ALA A 261 28.44 17.14 -4.82
N ALA A 262 27.67 16.23 -4.27
CA ALA A 262 27.74 14.79 -4.57
C ALA A 262 26.85 14.38 -5.76
N LEU A 263 25.89 15.21 -6.16
CA LEU A 263 24.97 14.94 -7.27
C LEU A 263 25.59 15.33 -8.63
N PRO A 264 25.11 14.74 -9.75
CA PRO A 264 25.53 15.16 -11.09
C PRO A 264 25.32 16.66 -11.32
N ALA A 265 26.30 17.31 -11.93
CA ALA A 265 26.32 18.77 -12.07
C ALA A 265 25.15 19.35 -12.91
N GLU A 266 24.52 18.53 -13.73
CA GLU A 266 23.52 18.97 -14.69
C GLU A 266 22.18 19.34 -14.06
N THR A 267 21.78 18.67 -12.97
CA THR A 267 20.51 18.91 -12.29
C THR A 267 20.53 18.55 -10.79
N PRO A 268 21.38 19.21 -10.00
CA PRO A 268 21.44 18.91 -8.57
C PRO A 268 20.24 19.52 -7.84
N VAL A 269 19.38 18.67 -7.28
CA VAL A 269 18.19 19.07 -6.52
C VAL A 269 18.34 18.64 -5.06
N PHE A 270 18.10 19.56 -4.13
CA PHE A 270 17.99 19.27 -2.70
C PHE A 270 16.54 19.36 -2.26
N ASP A 271 16.04 18.36 -1.58
CA ASP A 271 14.69 18.38 -1.01
C ASP A 271 14.67 19.07 0.35
N ALA A 272 13.94 20.19 0.42
CA ALA A 272 13.84 21.03 1.62
C ALA A 272 12.57 20.72 2.44
N MET A 273 11.79 19.71 2.05
CA MET A 273 10.56 19.37 2.75
C MET A 273 10.84 19.02 4.21
N PRO A 274 10.14 19.65 5.18
CA PRO A 274 10.25 19.28 6.59
C PRO A 274 9.97 17.79 6.84
N LYS A 275 10.46 17.27 7.96
CA LYS A 275 10.19 15.90 8.38
C LYS A 275 8.67 15.68 8.35
N ASP A 276 8.26 14.47 7.94
CA ASP A 276 6.85 14.10 7.91
C ASP A 276 6.20 14.15 9.30
N GLY A 277 4.87 14.32 9.29
CA GLY A 277 4.09 14.44 10.51
C GLY A 277 4.22 15.80 11.22
N PHE A 278 4.70 16.85 10.52
CA PHE A 278 4.67 18.22 11.08
C PHE A 278 3.22 18.67 11.23
N THR A 279 2.77 18.84 12.45
CA THR A 279 1.42 19.31 12.80
C THR A 279 1.48 20.26 14.00
N TRP A 280 0.32 20.79 14.39
CA TRP A 280 0.23 21.56 15.63
C TRP A 280 0.52 20.72 16.90
N LEU A 281 0.42 19.39 16.83
CA LEU A 281 0.76 18.43 17.90
C LEU A 281 2.21 17.96 17.79
N ARG A 282 2.70 17.76 16.59
CA ARG A 282 4.06 17.25 16.32
C ARG A 282 4.89 18.36 15.68
N HIS A 283 5.60 19.09 16.51
CA HIS A 283 6.49 20.18 16.07
C HIS A 283 7.73 20.28 16.95
N CYS A 284 8.64 21.15 16.58
CA CYS A 284 9.80 21.46 17.41
C CYS A 284 9.41 22.37 18.58
N HIS A 285 9.74 21.94 19.80
CA HIS A 285 9.45 22.69 21.04
C HIS A 285 10.61 23.60 21.51
N CYS A 286 11.53 23.98 20.61
CA CYS A 286 12.54 24.96 20.99
C CYS A 286 11.90 26.35 21.16
N ASP A 287 12.52 27.19 22.02
CA ASP A 287 12.04 28.54 22.32
C ASP A 287 11.79 29.42 21.08
N TRP A 288 12.57 29.19 20.02
CA TRP A 288 12.39 29.94 18.79
C TRP A 288 11.11 29.53 18.06
N CYS A 289 10.89 28.22 17.88
CA CYS A 289 9.71 27.71 17.19
C CYS A 289 8.42 28.07 17.94
N GLU A 290 8.39 27.88 19.27
CA GLU A 290 7.23 28.23 20.10
C GLU A 290 6.86 29.73 20.02
N ARG A 291 7.85 30.61 19.83
CA ARG A 291 7.60 32.06 19.72
C ARG A 291 7.29 32.53 18.34
N ASN A 292 7.69 31.82 17.28
CA ASN A 292 7.65 32.33 15.91
C ASN A 292 6.69 31.56 14.99
N ILE A 293 6.24 30.39 15.35
CA ILE A 293 5.28 29.61 14.55
C ILE A 293 3.87 29.86 15.13
N PRO A 294 2.92 30.37 14.33
CA PRO A 294 1.54 30.59 14.78
C PRO A 294 0.73 29.29 14.76
N PHE A 295 1.06 28.36 15.65
CA PHE A 295 0.42 27.06 15.72
C PHE A 295 -1.11 27.17 15.79
N SER A 296 -1.81 26.40 14.99
CA SER A 296 -3.26 26.40 14.91
C SER A 296 -3.80 25.00 14.66
N LYS A 297 -4.91 24.66 15.34
CA LYS A 297 -5.67 23.43 15.13
C LYS A 297 -6.59 23.51 13.91
N THR A 298 -7.01 24.72 13.55
CA THR A 298 -8.02 24.94 12.52
C THR A 298 -7.44 25.51 11.22
N ASP A 299 -6.22 26.04 11.26
CA ASP A 299 -5.54 26.57 10.10
C ASP A 299 -4.50 25.59 9.60
N ILE A 300 -4.85 24.80 8.61
CA ILE A 300 -3.97 23.80 7.96
C ILE A 300 -2.74 24.39 7.26
N GLY A 301 -2.68 25.70 7.12
CA GLY A 301 -1.57 26.40 6.49
C GLY A 301 -0.80 27.32 7.45
N PHE A 302 -0.90 27.11 8.75
CA PHE A 302 -0.34 28.02 9.76
C PHE A 302 1.18 28.26 9.61
N ALA A 303 1.93 27.32 9.08
CA ALA A 303 3.38 27.44 8.89
C ALA A 303 3.78 27.90 7.47
N SER A 304 2.82 28.16 6.57
CA SER A 304 3.12 28.40 5.14
C SER A 304 4.14 29.51 4.90
N ASP A 305 3.87 30.73 5.35
CA ASP A 305 4.78 31.86 5.07
C ASP A 305 6.17 31.62 5.65
N LEU A 306 6.30 30.95 6.77
CA LEU A 306 7.59 30.69 7.39
C LEU A 306 8.38 29.59 6.66
N VAL A 307 7.75 28.47 6.38
CA VAL A 307 8.39 27.35 5.65
C VAL A 307 8.85 27.81 4.27
N TRP A 308 7.97 28.48 3.51
CA TRP A 308 8.30 28.96 2.17
C TRP A 308 9.37 30.05 2.17
N ARG A 309 9.40 30.90 3.20
CA ARG A 309 10.49 31.87 3.38
C ARG A 309 11.82 31.17 3.61
N ARG A 310 11.87 30.17 4.51
CA ARG A 310 13.08 29.39 4.76
C ARG A 310 13.55 28.64 3.51
N THR A 311 12.62 28.07 2.75
CA THR A 311 12.93 27.42 1.48
C THR A 311 13.54 28.42 0.48
N ALA A 312 12.96 29.62 0.37
CA ALA A 312 13.47 30.67 -0.52
C ALA A 312 14.88 31.16 -0.10
N GLU A 313 15.12 31.35 1.19
CA GLU A 313 16.43 31.70 1.74
C GLU A 313 17.48 30.62 1.40
N LEU A 314 17.14 29.35 1.62
CA LEU A 314 17.98 28.19 1.29
C LEU A 314 18.31 28.14 -0.21
N ALA A 315 17.30 28.28 -1.05
CA ALA A 315 17.42 28.22 -2.52
C ALA A 315 18.33 29.33 -3.06
N ASN A 316 18.17 30.56 -2.56
CA ASN A 316 19.01 31.68 -2.94
C ASN A 316 20.47 31.51 -2.52
N ARG A 317 20.70 31.02 -1.30
CA ARG A 317 22.06 30.70 -0.80
C ARG A 317 22.73 29.59 -1.60
N LEU A 318 21.98 28.52 -1.94
CA LEU A 318 22.50 27.42 -2.76
C LEU A 318 22.82 27.88 -4.18
N LYS A 319 21.95 28.67 -4.81
CA LYS A 319 22.17 29.21 -6.17
C LYS A 319 23.43 30.09 -6.24
N THR A 320 23.76 30.84 -5.16
CA THR A 320 24.95 31.63 -5.09
C THR A 320 26.23 30.79 -5.14
N LYS A 321 26.22 29.62 -4.50
CA LYS A 321 27.37 28.70 -4.44
C LYS A 321 27.40 27.71 -5.60
N PHE A 322 26.24 27.26 -6.02
CA PHE A 322 26.02 26.27 -7.08
C PHE A 322 24.98 26.82 -8.05
N PRO A 323 25.36 27.50 -9.15
CA PRO A 323 24.44 28.21 -10.04
C PRO A 323 23.28 27.37 -10.61
N HIS A 324 23.50 26.07 -10.76
CA HIS A 324 22.50 25.13 -11.30
C HIS A 324 21.69 24.40 -10.20
N ALA A 325 21.99 24.66 -8.91
CA ALA A 325 21.31 24.01 -7.82
C ALA A 325 19.83 24.42 -7.75
N ARG A 326 18.99 23.43 -7.55
CA ARG A 326 17.56 23.59 -7.33
C ARG A 326 17.16 23.06 -5.95
N VAL A 327 16.04 23.51 -5.46
CA VAL A 327 15.46 23.07 -4.20
C VAL A 327 14.05 22.60 -4.48
N SER A 328 13.68 21.38 -4.11
CA SER A 328 12.30 20.93 -4.13
C SER A 328 11.60 21.21 -2.81
N GLN A 329 10.35 21.63 -2.88
CA GLN A 329 9.49 21.86 -1.73
C GLN A 329 8.05 21.52 -2.06
N MET A 330 7.39 20.84 -1.14
CA MET A 330 5.99 20.46 -1.30
C MET A 330 5.07 21.49 -0.63
N SER A 331 3.93 21.77 -1.27
CA SER A 331 2.78 22.41 -0.65
C SER A 331 1.98 21.34 0.08
N TYR A 332 2.21 21.21 1.38
CA TYR A 332 1.70 20.15 2.26
C TYR A 332 1.30 20.71 3.63
N ILE A 333 0.50 20.00 4.38
CA ILE A 333 0.10 20.41 5.73
C ILE A 333 1.35 20.38 6.65
N PRO A 334 1.62 21.41 7.48
CA PRO A 334 0.85 22.67 7.71
C PRO A 334 1.37 23.89 6.92
N TYR A 335 1.98 23.70 5.76
CA TYR A 335 2.50 24.74 4.87
C TYR A 335 1.89 24.67 3.46
N VAL A 336 0.60 24.32 3.42
CA VAL A 336 -0.17 24.04 2.20
C VAL A 336 -0.58 25.30 1.42
N ARG A 337 -0.69 26.46 2.08
CA ARG A 337 -1.14 27.70 1.44
C ARG A 337 -0.05 28.31 0.58
N ILE A 338 -0.49 29.00 -0.48
CA ILE A 338 0.37 29.85 -1.29
C ILE A 338 0.91 30.97 -0.39
N PRO A 339 2.24 31.10 -0.23
CA PRO A 339 2.82 32.08 0.66
C PRO A 339 2.73 33.51 0.10
N THR A 340 2.83 34.49 0.99
CA THR A 340 2.88 35.90 0.61
C THR A 340 4.23 36.30 0.01
N ASN A 341 5.31 35.67 0.41
CA ASN A 341 6.66 35.96 -0.08
C ASN A 341 6.89 35.46 -1.53
N GLU A 342 7.93 36.00 -2.14
CA GLU A 342 8.43 35.53 -3.42
C GLU A 342 9.08 34.16 -3.30
N ILE A 343 8.88 33.33 -4.33
CA ILE A 343 9.50 32.00 -4.45
C ILE A 343 10.50 32.04 -5.60
N PRO A 344 11.80 31.82 -5.33
CA PRO A 344 12.85 31.87 -6.36
C PRO A 344 12.63 30.87 -7.50
N GLU A 345 13.12 31.18 -8.67
CA GLU A 345 12.99 30.36 -9.88
C GLU A 345 13.58 28.96 -9.73
N ASN A 346 14.62 28.82 -8.91
CA ASN A 346 15.28 27.54 -8.62
C ASN A 346 14.58 26.71 -7.51
N VAL A 347 13.34 27.03 -7.16
CA VAL A 347 12.51 26.21 -6.28
C VAL A 347 11.49 25.44 -7.11
N ASP A 348 11.55 24.12 -7.09
CA ASP A 348 10.56 23.23 -7.69
C ASP A 348 9.43 22.98 -6.69
N VAL A 349 8.22 23.38 -7.05
CA VAL A 349 7.05 23.30 -6.19
C VAL A 349 6.26 22.04 -6.54
N PHE A 350 6.01 21.21 -5.53
CA PHE A 350 5.12 20.06 -5.60
C PHE A 350 3.83 20.36 -4.83
N VAL A 351 2.69 20.23 -5.48
CA VAL A 351 1.38 20.52 -4.87
C VAL A 351 0.74 19.20 -4.47
N ALA A 352 0.72 18.91 -3.16
CA ALA A 352 0.13 17.70 -2.61
C ALA A 352 -1.39 17.82 -2.53
N ARG A 353 -2.12 16.99 -3.28
CA ARG A 353 -3.59 16.94 -3.36
C ARG A 353 -4.05 15.51 -3.57
N ARG A 354 -5.32 15.23 -3.27
CA ARG A 354 -5.92 13.91 -3.53
C ARG A 354 -5.78 13.49 -5.00
N GLY A 355 -5.98 14.43 -5.89
CA GLY A 355 -5.86 14.18 -7.31
C GLY A 355 -7.05 13.38 -7.87
N PRO A 356 -6.80 12.33 -8.68
CA PRO A 356 -7.86 11.59 -9.38
C PRO A 356 -8.97 11.08 -8.49
N TRP A 357 -8.67 10.73 -7.26
CA TRP A 357 -9.67 10.22 -6.32
C TRP A 357 -10.80 11.19 -6.02
N ALA A 358 -10.52 12.48 -6.00
CA ALA A 358 -11.54 13.52 -5.77
C ALA A 358 -12.22 14.00 -7.06
N GLU A 359 -11.95 13.39 -8.22
CA GLU A 359 -12.52 13.84 -9.50
C GLU A 359 -14.06 13.76 -9.48
N GLY A 360 -14.71 14.76 -10.06
CA GLY A 360 -16.16 14.90 -10.05
C GLY A 360 -16.77 15.44 -8.76
N THR A 361 -15.98 15.72 -7.73
CA THR A 361 -16.45 16.29 -6.46
C THR A 361 -16.16 17.79 -6.35
N ALA A 362 -16.85 18.49 -5.43
CA ALA A 362 -16.58 19.90 -5.13
C ALA A 362 -15.15 20.09 -4.60
N ILE A 363 -14.62 19.12 -3.85
CA ILE A 363 -13.26 19.15 -3.34
C ILE A 363 -12.25 19.03 -4.47
N GLY A 364 -12.44 18.09 -5.40
CA GLY A 364 -11.60 17.97 -6.58
C GLY A 364 -11.61 19.23 -7.46
N ALA A 365 -12.75 19.89 -7.61
CA ALA A 365 -12.85 21.15 -8.31
C ALA A 365 -12.03 22.26 -7.61
N ARG A 366 -12.10 22.35 -6.28
CA ARG A 366 -11.29 23.28 -5.47
C ARG A 366 -9.80 22.99 -5.60
N GLU A 367 -9.38 21.72 -5.46
CA GLU A 367 -7.98 21.32 -5.56
C GLU A 367 -7.37 21.63 -6.93
N LYS A 368 -8.13 21.42 -8.02
CA LYS A 368 -7.71 21.84 -9.37
C LYS A 368 -7.54 23.37 -9.47
N GLY A 369 -8.42 24.14 -8.83
CA GLY A 369 -8.28 25.60 -8.73
C GLY A 369 -7.04 26.02 -7.94
N GLU A 370 -6.69 25.32 -6.88
CA GLU A 370 -5.47 25.56 -6.11
C GLU A 370 -4.19 25.28 -6.91
N VAL A 371 -4.18 24.22 -7.73
CA VAL A 371 -3.08 23.91 -8.65
C VAL A 371 -2.90 25.05 -9.67
N ALA A 372 -3.99 25.54 -10.24
CA ALA A 372 -3.95 26.69 -11.14
C ALA A 372 -3.42 27.95 -10.42
N ALA A 373 -3.87 28.21 -9.20
CA ALA A 373 -3.41 29.36 -8.41
C ALA A 373 -1.90 29.28 -8.06
N TRP A 374 -1.37 28.09 -7.83
CA TRP A 374 0.07 27.90 -7.69
C TRP A 374 0.84 28.22 -8.98
N HIS A 375 0.35 27.75 -10.12
CA HIS A 375 0.91 28.09 -11.43
C HIS A 375 0.91 29.61 -11.65
N ASP A 376 -0.20 30.28 -11.36
CA ASP A 376 -0.35 31.74 -11.53
C ASP A 376 0.60 32.51 -10.59
N LYS A 377 0.73 32.07 -9.32
CA LYS A 377 1.68 32.66 -8.36
C LYS A 377 3.12 32.62 -8.84
N LEU A 378 3.50 31.52 -9.48
CA LEU A 378 4.90 31.29 -9.89
C LEU A 378 5.20 31.79 -11.30
N GLY A 379 4.18 32.00 -12.14
CA GLY A 379 4.33 32.24 -13.58
C GLY A 379 4.97 31.07 -14.34
N ARG A 380 4.96 29.87 -13.76
CA ARG A 380 5.49 28.63 -14.33
C ARG A 380 4.75 27.40 -13.81
N LYS A 381 4.87 26.30 -14.54
CA LYS A 381 4.25 25.03 -14.17
C LYS A 381 4.82 24.48 -12.85
N VAL A 382 3.96 23.80 -12.09
CA VAL A 382 4.29 23.08 -10.85
C VAL A 382 4.30 21.57 -11.10
N SER A 383 4.77 20.78 -10.15
CA SER A 383 4.58 19.33 -10.13
C SER A 383 3.50 18.94 -9.12
N LEU A 384 2.91 17.78 -9.30
CA LEU A 384 1.90 17.25 -8.39
C LEU A 384 2.46 16.12 -7.54
N TRP A 385 1.95 16.06 -6.31
CA TRP A 385 1.97 14.88 -5.49
C TRP A 385 0.52 14.50 -5.18
N ASN A 386 0.07 13.40 -5.75
CA ASN A 386 -1.31 12.97 -5.61
C ASN A 386 -1.41 11.70 -4.75
N TYR A 387 -2.54 11.59 -4.06
CA TYR A 387 -2.93 10.44 -3.25
C TYR A 387 -4.19 9.81 -3.86
N PRO A 388 -4.08 9.12 -5.00
CA PRO A 388 -5.24 8.75 -5.80
C PRO A 388 -6.11 7.67 -5.18
N ASP A 389 -5.62 6.96 -4.19
CA ASP A 389 -6.25 5.83 -3.52
C ASP A 389 -6.00 5.80 -2.00
N LYS A 390 -5.33 6.84 -1.49
CA LYS A 390 -5.03 6.98 -0.07
C LYS A 390 -6.27 7.40 0.70
N VAL A 391 -7.08 6.43 1.02
CA VAL A 391 -8.17 6.57 1.98
C VAL A 391 -7.57 6.31 3.35
N ASP A 392 -6.93 7.28 3.93
CA ASP A 392 -6.21 7.18 5.19
C ASP A 392 -5.30 5.92 5.26
N CYS A 393 -3.98 6.11 5.18
CA CYS A 393 -2.99 5.03 5.21
C CYS A 393 -3.06 4.12 6.45
N TRP A 394 -3.81 4.54 7.43
CA TRP A 394 -4.08 3.81 8.67
C TRP A 394 -5.43 3.10 8.65
N ASN A 395 -6.29 3.38 7.66
CA ASN A 395 -7.63 2.82 7.60
C ASN A 395 -7.66 1.57 6.73
N LEU A 396 -7.55 0.43 7.38
CA LEU A 396 -7.61 -0.90 6.78
C LEU A 396 -8.99 -1.26 6.18
N GLU A 397 -9.97 -0.38 6.28
CA GLU A 397 -11.31 -0.61 5.75
C GLU A 397 -11.35 -0.69 4.23
N MET A 398 -10.36 -0.11 3.53
CA MET A 398 -10.22 -0.24 2.08
C MET A 398 -9.45 -1.46 1.61
N LYS A 399 -8.93 -2.28 2.52
CA LYS A 399 -8.28 -3.55 2.18
C LYS A 399 -9.23 -4.46 1.40
N ASP A 400 -8.68 -5.19 0.44
CA ASP A 400 -9.42 -6.09 -0.45
C ASP A 400 -10.46 -5.40 -1.35
N ILE A 401 -10.42 -4.08 -1.52
CA ILE A 401 -11.29 -3.32 -2.41
C ILE A 401 -10.50 -2.84 -3.63
N PRO A 402 -10.87 -3.23 -4.86
CA PRO A 402 -10.25 -2.72 -6.08
C PRO A 402 -10.48 -1.21 -6.24
N GLN A 403 -9.39 -0.44 -6.35
CA GLN A 403 -9.39 1.03 -6.42
C GLN A 403 -9.41 1.53 -7.86
N LEU A 404 -10.31 1.00 -8.65
CA LEU A 404 -10.35 1.17 -10.09
C LEU A 404 -11.08 2.46 -10.48
N ALA A 405 -10.38 3.41 -11.10
CA ALA A 405 -10.94 4.69 -11.55
C ALA A 405 -10.24 5.25 -12.80
N PRO A 406 -9.99 4.48 -13.86
CA PRO A 406 -9.19 4.92 -15.00
C PRO A 406 -9.75 6.17 -15.68
N ARG A 407 -11.07 6.32 -15.77
CA ARG A 407 -11.71 7.51 -16.36
C ARG A 407 -11.45 8.76 -15.54
N ALA A 408 -11.53 8.66 -14.22
CA ALA A 408 -11.24 9.77 -13.31
C ALA A 408 -9.75 10.19 -13.40
N TRP A 409 -8.84 9.23 -13.54
CA TRP A 409 -7.42 9.52 -13.72
C TRP A 409 -7.17 10.31 -15.01
N VAL A 410 -7.71 9.88 -16.14
CA VAL A 410 -7.57 10.62 -17.41
C VAL A 410 -8.18 12.00 -17.32
N ALA A 411 -9.40 12.11 -16.76
CA ALA A 411 -10.10 13.39 -16.62
C ALA A 411 -9.31 14.38 -15.77
N TYR A 412 -8.81 13.93 -14.62
CA TYR A 412 -8.03 14.78 -13.72
C TYR A 412 -6.73 15.27 -14.35
N TYR A 413 -5.88 14.37 -14.86
CA TYR A 413 -4.58 14.75 -15.41
C TYR A 413 -4.71 15.59 -16.68
N ARG A 414 -5.71 15.35 -17.51
CA ARG A 414 -6.06 16.22 -18.63
C ARG A 414 -6.39 17.65 -18.16
N ALA A 415 -7.22 17.75 -17.12
CA ALA A 415 -7.66 19.06 -16.60
C ALA A 415 -6.52 19.88 -16.03
N VAL A 416 -5.55 19.27 -15.38
CA VAL A 416 -4.41 19.96 -14.74
C VAL A 416 -3.19 20.13 -15.67
N ALA A 417 -3.13 19.45 -16.80
CA ALA A 417 -1.98 19.47 -17.74
C ALA A 417 -1.49 20.88 -18.14
N PRO A 418 -2.36 21.91 -18.31
CA PRO A 418 -1.88 23.26 -18.60
C PRO A 418 -1.00 23.87 -17.50
N HIS A 419 -1.17 23.41 -16.26
CA HIS A 419 -0.57 24.02 -15.07
C HIS A 419 0.61 23.23 -14.50
N VAL A 420 0.86 21.99 -15.01
CA VAL A 420 1.82 21.09 -14.37
C VAL A 420 2.90 20.60 -15.31
N THR A 421 4.08 20.32 -14.75
CA THR A 421 5.17 19.63 -15.44
C THR A 421 5.05 18.10 -15.31
N GLY A 422 4.24 17.63 -14.39
CA GLY A 422 3.99 16.22 -14.17
C GLY A 422 3.48 15.89 -12.77
N ALA A 423 3.44 14.61 -12.47
CA ALA A 423 2.87 14.10 -11.24
C ALA A 423 3.63 12.89 -10.69
N PHE A 424 3.60 12.78 -9.38
CA PHE A 424 3.78 11.54 -8.64
C PHE A 424 2.42 11.12 -8.05
N ALA A 425 1.98 9.91 -8.37
CA ALA A 425 0.80 9.29 -7.81
C ALA A 425 1.25 8.32 -6.71
N GLU A 426 1.16 8.76 -5.45
CA GLU A 426 1.44 7.94 -4.28
C GLU A 426 0.27 6.99 -4.05
N SER A 427 0.52 5.71 -4.23
CA SER A 427 -0.46 4.65 -4.06
C SER A 427 -0.12 3.81 -2.85
N GLU A 428 -1.10 3.53 -2.03
CA GLU A 428 -0.99 2.70 -0.82
C GLU A 428 -1.96 1.50 -0.88
N SER A 429 -2.17 0.97 -2.08
CA SER A 429 -2.98 -0.23 -2.26
C SER A 429 -2.33 -1.46 -1.62
N ASP A 430 -3.12 -2.26 -0.93
CA ASP A 430 -2.69 -3.56 -0.40
C ASP A 430 -2.36 -4.57 -1.50
N ARG A 431 -2.83 -4.34 -2.73
CA ARG A 431 -2.57 -5.16 -3.91
C ARG A 431 -2.28 -4.28 -5.12
N TRP A 432 -1.08 -4.39 -5.64
CA TRP A 432 -0.66 -3.62 -6.83
C TRP A 432 -1.62 -3.78 -8.02
N ILE A 433 -2.16 -5.00 -8.23
CA ILE A 433 -3.07 -5.30 -9.35
C ILE A 433 -4.37 -4.46 -9.30
N TYR A 434 -4.78 -3.95 -8.15
CA TYR A 434 -5.97 -3.11 -8.02
C TYR A 434 -5.87 -1.79 -8.77
N ASN A 435 -4.64 -1.29 -8.96
CA ASN A 435 -4.36 -0.03 -9.60
C ASN A 435 -3.75 -0.16 -11.01
N TYR A 436 -3.51 -1.37 -11.53
CA TYR A 436 -2.78 -1.53 -12.79
C TYR A 436 -3.36 -0.73 -13.95
N LEU A 437 -4.68 -0.69 -14.08
CA LEU A 437 -5.34 0.02 -15.18
C LEU A 437 -5.31 1.54 -14.97
N ASN A 438 -5.33 1.99 -13.71
CA ASN A 438 -5.09 3.39 -13.35
C ASN A 438 -3.66 3.79 -13.75
N TYR A 439 -2.65 2.98 -13.44
CA TYR A 439 -1.27 3.23 -13.83
C TYR A 439 -1.06 3.20 -15.34
N TYR A 440 -1.74 2.29 -16.03
CA TYR A 440 -1.71 2.24 -17.48
C TYR A 440 -2.25 3.52 -18.11
N VAL A 441 -3.44 3.96 -17.73
CA VAL A 441 -4.02 5.22 -18.27
C VAL A 441 -3.23 6.44 -17.83
N PHE A 442 -2.62 6.42 -16.61
CA PHE A 442 -1.72 7.46 -16.15
C PHE A 442 -0.53 7.63 -17.10
N SER A 443 0.11 6.54 -17.48
CA SER A 443 1.23 6.60 -18.42
C SER A 443 0.79 7.24 -19.77
N ARG A 444 -0.40 6.87 -20.26
CA ARG A 444 -0.92 7.40 -21.53
C ARG A 444 -1.29 8.88 -21.47
N VAL A 445 -1.99 9.32 -20.39
CA VAL A 445 -2.37 10.73 -20.25
C VAL A 445 -1.19 11.64 -19.91
N CYS A 446 -0.17 11.13 -19.23
CA CYS A 446 1.06 11.87 -18.98
C CYS A 446 1.89 12.06 -20.27
N TRP A 447 1.81 11.12 -21.19
CA TRP A 447 2.42 11.26 -22.49
C TRP A 447 1.63 12.22 -23.38
N ASN A 448 0.32 11.97 -23.50
CA ASN A 448 -0.60 12.79 -24.26
C ASN A 448 -1.87 13.11 -23.42
N PRO A 449 -2.05 14.36 -22.95
CA PRO A 449 -3.24 14.75 -22.17
C PRO A 449 -4.58 14.58 -22.90
N ASP A 450 -4.56 14.47 -24.25
CA ASP A 450 -5.77 14.22 -25.05
C ASP A 450 -6.09 12.71 -25.19
N ALA A 451 -5.36 11.83 -24.48
CA ALA A 451 -5.62 10.40 -24.49
C ALA A 451 -7.10 10.10 -24.20
N ASP A 452 -7.70 9.25 -25.03
CA ASP A 452 -9.11 8.87 -24.92
C ASP A 452 -9.28 7.66 -24.00
N ALA A 453 -9.83 7.88 -22.81
CA ALA A 453 -10.06 6.83 -21.83
C ALA A 453 -10.95 5.71 -22.37
N GLU A 454 -12.03 6.04 -23.10
CA GLU A 454 -12.96 5.03 -23.62
C GLU A 454 -12.30 4.18 -24.71
N ALA A 455 -11.52 4.80 -25.58
CA ALA A 455 -10.77 4.07 -26.60
C ALA A 455 -9.74 3.11 -25.96
N ILE A 456 -9.02 3.58 -24.92
CA ILE A 456 -8.05 2.76 -24.16
C ILE A 456 -8.74 1.57 -23.49
N LEU A 457 -9.87 1.80 -22.82
CA LEU A 457 -10.61 0.77 -22.12
C LEU A 457 -11.22 -0.25 -23.09
N ALA A 458 -11.81 0.21 -24.21
CA ALA A 458 -12.33 -0.67 -25.23
C ALA A 458 -11.24 -1.55 -25.84
N GLU A 459 -10.07 -1.00 -26.14
CA GLU A 459 -8.93 -1.75 -26.63
C GLU A 459 -8.45 -2.77 -25.59
N HIS A 460 -8.29 -2.35 -24.33
CA HIS A 460 -7.91 -3.22 -23.23
C HIS A 460 -8.82 -4.42 -23.13
N HIS A 461 -10.13 -4.21 -23.03
CA HIS A 461 -11.09 -5.31 -22.89
C HIS A 461 -11.07 -6.24 -24.10
N ARG A 462 -10.99 -5.71 -25.29
CA ARG A 462 -10.90 -6.49 -26.53
C ARG A 462 -9.65 -7.37 -26.58
N LEU A 463 -8.49 -6.83 -26.25
CA LEU A 463 -7.20 -7.53 -26.33
C LEU A 463 -6.99 -8.51 -25.17
N MET A 464 -7.51 -8.18 -24.00
CA MET A 464 -7.33 -9.00 -22.81
C MET A 464 -8.30 -10.19 -22.78
N PHE A 465 -9.52 -10.00 -23.24
CA PHE A 465 -10.63 -10.96 -23.00
C PHE A 465 -11.30 -11.51 -24.28
N GLY A 466 -10.91 -11.04 -25.45
CA GLY A 466 -11.38 -11.58 -26.74
C GLY A 466 -12.92 -11.63 -26.82
N SER A 467 -13.48 -12.83 -26.96
CA SER A 467 -14.94 -13.04 -27.07
C SER A 467 -15.71 -12.70 -25.78
N ALA A 468 -15.04 -12.61 -24.64
CA ALA A 468 -15.60 -12.20 -23.36
C ALA A 468 -15.43 -10.70 -23.06
N ALA A 469 -14.96 -9.91 -24.01
CA ALA A 469 -14.65 -8.48 -23.82
C ALA A 469 -15.83 -7.68 -23.26
N LYS A 470 -17.05 -7.97 -23.71
CA LYS A 470 -18.25 -7.26 -23.27
C LYS A 470 -18.54 -7.49 -21.79
N GLU A 471 -18.51 -8.74 -21.35
CA GLU A 471 -18.80 -9.13 -19.97
C GLU A 471 -17.74 -8.58 -19.02
N MET A 472 -16.48 -8.66 -19.42
CA MET A 472 -15.39 -8.11 -18.62
C MET A 472 -15.38 -6.58 -18.61
N ALA A 473 -15.76 -5.91 -19.68
CA ALA A 473 -15.98 -4.46 -19.67
C ALA A 473 -17.03 -4.08 -18.63
N GLU A 474 -18.17 -4.76 -18.62
CA GLU A 474 -19.24 -4.52 -17.63
C GLU A 474 -18.78 -4.85 -16.19
N PHE A 475 -17.92 -5.86 -16.02
CA PHE A 475 -17.30 -6.19 -14.74
C PHE A 475 -16.41 -5.03 -14.22
N PHE A 476 -15.52 -4.52 -15.06
CA PHE A 476 -14.63 -3.39 -14.72
C PHE A 476 -15.41 -2.10 -14.51
N ASP A 477 -16.37 -1.80 -15.36
CA ASP A 477 -17.25 -0.63 -15.21
C ASP A 477 -18.04 -0.67 -13.89
N THR A 478 -18.53 -1.85 -13.48
CA THR A 478 -19.24 -2.02 -12.21
C THR A 478 -18.30 -1.75 -11.03
N LEU A 479 -17.05 -2.23 -11.08
CA LEU A 479 -16.06 -1.99 -10.04
C LEU A 479 -15.67 -0.50 -9.96
N GLU A 480 -15.45 0.15 -11.11
CA GLU A 480 -15.18 1.59 -11.15
C GLU A 480 -16.35 2.40 -10.55
N GLN A 481 -17.59 2.05 -10.90
CA GLN A 481 -18.76 2.69 -10.31
C GLN A 481 -18.86 2.49 -8.80
N CYS A 482 -18.46 1.32 -8.29
CA CYS A 482 -18.42 1.07 -6.86
C CYS A 482 -17.34 1.94 -6.19
N TRP A 483 -16.13 1.96 -6.75
CA TRP A 483 -15.04 2.79 -6.22
C TRP A 483 -15.40 4.28 -6.24
N MET A 484 -15.99 4.78 -7.32
CA MET A 484 -16.40 6.18 -7.42
C MET A 484 -17.50 6.56 -6.43
N LYS A 485 -18.28 5.63 -5.91
CA LYS A 485 -19.20 5.89 -4.79
C LYS A 485 -18.46 6.05 -3.46
N VAL A 486 -17.38 5.30 -3.25
CA VAL A 486 -16.49 5.49 -2.09
C VAL A 486 -15.91 6.90 -2.12
N VAL A 487 -15.43 7.33 -3.26
CA VAL A 487 -14.84 8.66 -3.49
C VAL A 487 -15.86 9.78 -3.34
N ALA A 488 -17.14 9.54 -3.67
CA ALA A 488 -18.19 10.55 -3.62
C ALA A 488 -18.55 11.04 -2.19
N LYS A 489 -17.96 10.45 -1.16
CA LYS A 489 -18.08 10.89 0.25
C LYS A 489 -16.80 11.57 0.76
N PRO A 490 -16.26 12.62 0.09
CA PRO A 490 -15.07 13.30 0.58
C PRO A 490 -15.42 14.09 1.84
N TYR A 491 -14.55 14.01 2.80
CA TYR A 491 -14.72 14.56 4.12
C TYR A 491 -13.84 15.80 4.32
N ASP A 492 -14.46 16.91 4.74
CA ASP A 492 -13.69 18.07 5.20
C ASP A 492 -13.44 17.91 6.69
N THR A 493 -12.25 17.48 7.06
CA THR A 493 -11.85 17.49 8.47
C THR A 493 -11.43 18.89 8.91
N PRO A 494 -11.44 19.20 10.23
CA PRO A 494 -10.86 20.44 10.75
C PRO A 494 -9.37 20.62 10.39
N LEU A 495 -8.68 19.56 10.02
CA LEU A 495 -7.28 19.55 9.57
C LEU A 495 -7.15 19.81 8.05
N GLY A 496 -8.28 19.96 7.34
CA GLY A 496 -8.34 20.25 5.93
C GLY A 496 -8.64 19.05 5.04
N PRO A 497 -8.52 19.23 3.72
CA PRO A 497 -8.96 18.25 2.73
C PRO A 497 -8.02 17.04 2.56
N GLY A 498 -7.13 16.77 3.46
CA GLY A 498 -6.14 15.68 3.36
C GLY A 498 -6.62 14.31 3.80
N VAL A 499 -7.65 14.27 4.65
CA VAL A 499 -8.16 13.03 5.24
C VAL A 499 -9.57 12.79 4.75
N CYS A 500 -9.87 11.56 4.35
CA CYS A 500 -11.23 11.15 4.02
C CYS A 500 -11.66 10.11 5.02
N GLU A 501 -12.86 10.26 5.53
CA GLU A 501 -13.48 9.19 6.29
C GLU A 501 -13.83 8.07 5.33
N ALA A 502 -13.26 6.90 5.55
CA ALA A 502 -13.63 5.72 4.80
C ALA A 502 -15.09 5.34 5.14
N PRO A 503 -15.87 4.88 4.16
CA PRO A 503 -17.17 4.30 4.47
C PRO A 503 -16.99 3.12 5.42
N THR A 504 -17.88 2.99 6.38
CA THR A 504 -17.93 1.83 7.26
C THR A 504 -18.20 0.55 6.46
N ASP A 505 -17.80 -0.61 6.99
CA ASP A 505 -18.10 -1.90 6.36
C ASP A 505 -19.60 -2.10 6.11
N ASP A 506 -20.44 -1.54 6.96
CA ASP A 506 -21.90 -1.63 6.80
C ASP A 506 -22.40 -0.78 5.62
N GLU A 507 -21.87 0.42 5.44
CA GLU A 507 -22.14 1.26 4.26
C GLU A 507 -21.59 0.63 2.98
N LEU A 508 -20.37 0.11 3.01
CA LEU A 508 -19.76 -0.61 1.90
C LEU A 508 -20.63 -1.79 1.47
N ARG A 509 -21.13 -2.57 2.43
CA ARG A 509 -21.97 -3.75 2.19
C ARG A 509 -23.37 -3.41 1.71
N ARG A 510 -24.02 -2.40 2.28
CA ARG A 510 -25.40 -2.06 1.95
C ARG A 510 -25.53 -1.23 0.70
N GLU A 511 -24.66 -0.24 0.53
CA GLU A 511 -24.80 0.81 -0.47
C GLU A 511 -23.92 0.59 -1.70
N ILE A 512 -22.73 -0.02 -1.53
CA ILE A 512 -21.73 -0.10 -2.60
C ILE A 512 -21.56 -1.53 -3.10
N TYR A 513 -21.09 -2.44 -2.25
CA TYR A 513 -20.88 -3.86 -2.59
C TYR A 513 -22.04 -4.73 -2.10
N SER A 514 -23.26 -4.32 -2.43
CA SER A 514 -24.46 -5.02 -2.02
C SER A 514 -24.52 -6.46 -2.58
N PRO A 515 -25.32 -7.36 -1.98
CA PRO A 515 -25.50 -8.73 -2.51
C PRO A 515 -25.87 -8.76 -3.99
N GLN A 516 -26.64 -7.77 -4.47
CA GLN A 516 -27.02 -7.63 -5.89
C GLN A 516 -25.80 -7.31 -6.76
N VAL A 517 -24.94 -6.39 -6.33
CA VAL A 517 -23.70 -6.03 -7.04
C VAL A 517 -22.76 -7.24 -7.12
N LEU A 518 -22.54 -7.92 -6.01
CA LEU A 518 -21.66 -9.09 -5.97
C LEU A 518 -22.20 -10.25 -6.81
N SER A 519 -23.51 -10.49 -6.77
CA SER A 519 -24.18 -11.50 -7.64
C SER A 519 -24.00 -11.16 -9.12
N ARG A 520 -24.13 -9.87 -9.49
CA ARG A 520 -23.88 -9.38 -10.87
C ARG A 520 -22.44 -9.62 -11.28
N LEU A 521 -21.45 -9.20 -10.46
CA LEU A 521 -20.04 -9.43 -10.74
C LEU A 521 -19.71 -10.92 -10.90
N SER A 522 -20.23 -11.78 -10.03
CA SER A 522 -20.07 -13.23 -10.11
C SER A 522 -20.67 -13.81 -11.40
N SER A 523 -21.85 -13.32 -11.79
CA SER A 523 -22.51 -13.75 -13.04
C SER A 523 -21.72 -13.33 -14.27
N LEU A 524 -21.14 -12.13 -14.26
CA LEU A 524 -20.31 -11.62 -15.35
C LEU A 524 -19.03 -12.45 -15.54
N VAL A 525 -18.32 -12.77 -14.45
CA VAL A 525 -17.14 -13.63 -14.50
C VAL A 525 -17.49 -15.03 -14.99
N SER A 526 -18.59 -15.61 -14.52
CA SER A 526 -19.06 -16.93 -14.97
C SER A 526 -19.43 -16.94 -16.45
N LEU A 527 -20.15 -15.90 -16.90
CA LEU A 527 -20.53 -15.75 -18.32
C LEU A 527 -19.31 -15.51 -19.20
N ALA A 528 -18.37 -14.68 -18.76
CA ALA A 528 -17.10 -14.44 -19.46
C ALA A 528 -16.32 -15.74 -19.62
N SER A 529 -16.18 -16.52 -18.56
CA SER A 529 -15.49 -17.82 -18.58
C SER A 529 -16.12 -18.80 -19.57
N SER A 530 -17.45 -18.78 -19.73
CA SER A 530 -18.16 -19.65 -20.67
C SER A 530 -17.95 -19.29 -22.16
N LYS A 531 -17.45 -18.11 -22.45
CA LYS A 531 -17.24 -17.59 -23.82
C LYS A 531 -15.84 -17.83 -24.39
N VAL A 532 -14.91 -18.23 -23.57
CA VAL A 532 -13.50 -18.44 -23.96
C VAL A 532 -13.15 -19.92 -23.90
N ALA A 533 -12.16 -20.33 -24.68
CA ALA A 533 -11.71 -21.72 -24.67
C ALA A 533 -10.99 -22.02 -23.33
N GLU A 534 -11.24 -23.18 -22.77
CA GLU A 534 -10.56 -23.66 -21.57
C GLU A 534 -9.03 -23.67 -21.78
N GLY A 535 -8.27 -23.20 -20.80
CA GLY A 535 -6.81 -23.11 -20.87
C GLY A 535 -6.26 -21.99 -21.76
N SER A 536 -7.12 -21.24 -22.48
CA SER A 536 -6.69 -20.08 -23.25
C SER A 536 -6.12 -18.99 -22.35
N ILE A 537 -5.37 -18.04 -22.93
CA ILE A 537 -4.83 -16.91 -22.18
C ILE A 537 -5.96 -16.03 -21.63
N GLU A 538 -7.03 -15.88 -22.38
CA GLU A 538 -8.24 -15.15 -21.96
C GLU A 538 -8.89 -15.81 -20.73
N ALA A 539 -9.02 -17.14 -20.73
CA ALA A 539 -9.56 -17.88 -19.59
C ALA A 539 -8.69 -17.69 -18.33
N ARG A 540 -7.38 -17.74 -18.48
CA ARG A 540 -6.42 -17.49 -17.37
C ARG A 540 -6.53 -16.06 -16.85
N ARG A 541 -6.72 -15.07 -17.72
CA ARG A 541 -6.93 -13.66 -17.36
C ARG A 541 -8.24 -13.46 -16.61
N ILE A 542 -9.33 -14.07 -17.06
CA ILE A 542 -10.62 -14.02 -16.38
C ILE A 542 -10.51 -14.66 -14.99
N ALA A 543 -9.85 -15.82 -14.90
CA ALA A 543 -9.58 -16.47 -13.62
C ALA A 543 -8.73 -15.62 -12.66
N LEU A 544 -7.73 -14.92 -13.20
CA LEU A 544 -6.93 -13.96 -12.41
C LEU A 544 -7.81 -12.89 -11.77
N PHE A 545 -8.65 -12.21 -12.55
CA PHE A 545 -9.52 -11.15 -12.00
C PHE A 545 -10.64 -11.69 -11.12
N GLY A 546 -11.13 -12.91 -11.37
CA GLY A 546 -12.02 -13.62 -10.45
C GLY A 546 -11.38 -13.80 -9.08
N ARG A 547 -10.14 -14.30 -9.04
CA ARG A 547 -9.39 -14.54 -7.81
C ARG A 547 -8.94 -13.26 -7.11
N GLU A 548 -8.39 -12.29 -7.85
CA GLU A 548 -7.79 -11.11 -7.24
C GLU A 548 -8.83 -10.02 -6.89
N TYR A 549 -9.92 -9.90 -7.66
CA TYR A 549 -10.90 -8.84 -7.49
C TYR A 549 -12.21 -9.34 -6.85
N LEU A 550 -12.81 -10.38 -7.43
CA LEU A 550 -14.14 -10.83 -7.02
C LEU A 550 -14.13 -11.65 -5.72
N GLU A 551 -13.21 -12.62 -5.60
CA GLU A 551 -13.15 -13.47 -4.40
C GLU A 551 -12.93 -12.68 -3.11
N PRO A 552 -12.02 -11.70 -3.03
CA PRO A 552 -11.86 -10.86 -1.84
C PRO A 552 -13.13 -10.07 -1.51
N LEU A 553 -13.78 -9.48 -2.50
CA LEU A 553 -15.05 -8.76 -2.31
C LEU A 553 -16.16 -9.69 -1.85
N CYS A 554 -16.30 -10.88 -2.46
CA CYS A 554 -17.29 -11.88 -2.04
C CYS A 554 -17.00 -12.41 -0.63
N ARG A 555 -15.74 -12.58 -0.27
CA ARG A 555 -15.31 -12.98 1.06
C ARG A 555 -15.68 -11.93 2.10
N ARG A 556 -15.43 -10.66 1.79
CA ARG A 556 -15.67 -9.55 2.70
C ARG A 556 -17.14 -9.14 2.78
N PHE A 557 -17.84 -9.06 1.65
CA PHE A 557 -19.20 -8.49 1.55
C PHE A 557 -20.26 -9.48 1.07
N GLY A 558 -19.88 -10.65 0.57
CA GLY A 558 -20.67 -11.62 -0.21
C GLY A 558 -21.72 -12.41 0.53
N GLY A 559 -22.46 -11.78 1.37
CA GLY A 559 -23.71 -12.27 1.90
C GLY A 559 -23.60 -13.02 3.21
N ALA A 560 -24.45 -12.60 4.13
CA ALA A 560 -24.80 -13.28 5.38
C ALA A 560 -23.62 -13.62 6.33
N PHE A 561 -22.57 -12.79 6.36
CA PHE A 561 -21.69 -12.78 7.51
C PHE A 561 -22.38 -12.22 8.76
N GLY A 562 -23.61 -11.67 8.60
CA GLY A 562 -24.50 -11.39 9.73
C GLY A 562 -25.20 -12.62 10.30
N ASP A 563 -25.48 -13.66 9.49
CA ASP A 563 -26.31 -14.79 9.88
C ASP A 563 -25.78 -16.17 9.47
N ARG A 564 -24.69 -16.30 8.73
CA ARG A 564 -24.04 -17.59 8.54
C ARG A 564 -22.97 -17.77 9.59
N ALA A 565 -23.06 -18.87 10.34
CA ALA A 565 -21.95 -19.37 11.14
C ALA A 565 -20.68 -19.36 10.26
N ILE A 566 -19.65 -18.62 10.69
CA ILE A 566 -18.34 -18.67 10.06
C ILE A 566 -17.98 -20.14 9.96
N PRO A 567 -17.56 -20.67 8.77
CA PRO A 567 -17.20 -22.07 8.66
C PRO A 567 -16.01 -22.33 9.58
N CYS A 568 -16.29 -22.72 10.80
CA CYS A 568 -15.28 -23.22 11.71
C CYS A 568 -15.12 -24.69 11.40
N GLU A 569 -13.91 -25.14 11.16
CA GLU A 569 -13.64 -26.57 11.18
C GLU A 569 -14.17 -27.13 12.50
N PRO A 570 -14.83 -28.30 12.49
CA PRO A 570 -15.35 -28.89 13.72
C PRO A 570 -14.19 -29.08 14.70
N VAL A 571 -14.25 -28.38 15.82
CA VAL A 571 -13.28 -28.59 16.90
C VAL A 571 -13.47 -30.03 17.37
N GLY A 572 -12.40 -30.81 17.33
CA GLY A 572 -12.42 -32.20 17.78
C GLY A 572 -13.05 -32.30 19.18
N THR A 573 -13.92 -33.26 19.37
CA THR A 573 -14.69 -33.51 20.59
C THR A 573 -13.83 -34.18 21.67
N ALA A 574 -12.67 -33.62 22.03
CA ALA A 574 -11.90 -34.11 23.16
C ALA A 574 -12.66 -33.87 24.48
N PRO A 575 -12.92 -34.89 25.30
CA PRO A 575 -13.89 -34.79 26.42
C PRO A 575 -13.51 -33.90 27.57
N ARG A 576 -12.36 -33.24 27.58
CA ARG A 576 -11.84 -32.31 28.60
C ARG A 576 -11.18 -31.06 28.04
N ALA A 577 -11.50 -30.66 26.85
CA ALA A 577 -10.90 -29.46 26.24
C ALA A 577 -11.47 -28.19 26.87
N VAL A 578 -10.59 -27.22 27.19
CA VAL A 578 -10.96 -25.83 27.53
C VAL A 578 -10.59 -24.96 26.33
N ARG A 579 -11.53 -24.15 25.88
CA ARG A 579 -11.45 -23.32 24.68
C ARG A 579 -11.38 -21.86 25.10
N ILE A 580 -10.32 -21.17 24.68
CA ILE A 580 -9.99 -19.83 25.17
C ILE A 580 -9.74 -18.91 23.98
N GLY A 581 -10.57 -17.87 23.88
CA GLY A 581 -10.30 -16.75 22.97
C GLY A 581 -9.23 -15.83 23.56
N LEU A 582 -8.27 -15.39 22.76
CA LEU A 582 -7.18 -14.50 23.19
C LEU A 582 -7.18 -13.24 22.33
N LEU A 583 -7.31 -12.09 22.98
CA LEU A 583 -7.26 -10.75 22.41
C LEU A 583 -6.28 -9.88 23.18
N ALA A 584 -5.73 -8.86 22.56
CA ALA A 584 -4.96 -7.79 23.18
C ALA A 584 -5.01 -6.52 22.33
N ASP A 585 -4.66 -5.41 22.94
CA ASP A 585 -4.44 -4.14 22.24
C ASP A 585 -5.63 -3.79 21.33
N ILE A 586 -6.82 -3.71 21.94
CA ILE A 586 -8.11 -3.52 21.29
C ILE A 586 -8.29 -2.07 20.87
N HIS A 587 -7.85 -1.12 21.70
CA HIS A 587 -7.85 0.32 21.46
C HIS A 587 -9.19 0.88 20.95
N ILE A 588 -10.30 0.59 21.62
CA ILE A 588 -11.58 1.25 21.31
C ILE A 588 -11.43 2.75 21.56
N GLY A 589 -11.78 3.58 20.59
CA GLY A 589 -11.65 5.02 20.65
C GLY A 589 -12.26 5.72 19.44
N ASP A 590 -11.89 6.99 19.24
CA ASP A 590 -12.46 7.82 18.17
C ASP A 590 -12.15 7.25 16.75
N ASP A 591 -11.00 6.56 16.60
CA ASP A 591 -10.53 6.01 15.34
C ASP A 591 -10.78 4.50 15.19
N ASN A 592 -11.30 3.85 16.21
CA ASN A 592 -11.56 2.41 16.23
C ASN A 592 -12.83 2.08 16.98
N ASP A 593 -13.85 1.71 16.26
CA ASP A 593 -15.10 1.27 16.85
C ASP A 593 -15.00 -0.18 17.39
N ASN A 594 -16.06 -0.66 18.00
CA ASN A 594 -16.07 -2.01 18.57
C ASN A 594 -16.40 -3.13 17.57
N SER A 595 -16.35 -2.86 16.27
CA SER A 595 -16.77 -3.83 15.23
C SER A 595 -15.86 -5.05 15.17
N ASP A 596 -14.53 -4.87 15.20
CA ASP A 596 -13.59 -5.99 15.17
C ASP A 596 -13.61 -6.79 16.49
N LEU A 597 -13.80 -6.12 17.62
CA LEU A 597 -14.04 -6.81 18.89
C LEU A 597 -15.28 -7.71 18.79
N LYS A 598 -16.39 -7.20 18.28
CA LYS A 598 -17.61 -7.99 18.08
C LYS A 598 -17.39 -9.16 17.12
N ARG A 599 -16.63 -8.96 16.04
CA ARG A 599 -16.29 -10.04 15.10
C ARG A 599 -15.48 -11.14 15.80
N ALA A 600 -14.42 -10.76 16.52
CA ALA A 600 -13.62 -11.71 17.29
C ALA A 600 -14.47 -12.49 18.29
N LEU A 601 -15.31 -11.81 19.05
CA LEU A 601 -16.21 -12.44 20.02
C LEU A 601 -17.22 -13.40 19.35
N ARG A 602 -17.76 -13.05 18.18
CA ARG A 602 -18.64 -13.97 17.40
C ARG A 602 -17.89 -15.20 16.89
N ILE A 603 -16.62 -15.05 16.47
CA ILE A 603 -15.77 -16.19 16.13
C ILE A 603 -15.57 -17.09 17.36
N PHE A 604 -15.33 -16.50 18.52
CA PHE A 604 -15.15 -17.26 19.75
C PHE A 604 -16.45 -17.94 20.20
N ASP A 605 -17.61 -17.31 20.01
CA ASP A 605 -18.91 -17.95 20.23
C ASP A 605 -19.09 -19.17 19.31
N ALA A 606 -18.86 -19.01 18.02
CA ALA A 606 -18.95 -20.10 17.03
C ALA A 606 -17.97 -21.26 17.34
N LYS A 607 -16.78 -20.94 17.85
CA LYS A 607 -15.76 -21.91 18.30
C LYS A 607 -16.04 -22.46 19.71
N LYS A 608 -17.12 -22.04 20.35
CA LYS A 608 -17.57 -22.50 21.68
C LYS A 608 -16.55 -22.18 22.78
N ALA A 609 -16.06 -20.95 22.81
CA ALA A 609 -15.15 -20.51 23.86
C ALA A 609 -15.75 -20.69 25.25
N ASP A 610 -14.96 -21.19 26.18
CA ASP A 610 -15.29 -21.31 27.60
C ASP A 610 -14.84 -20.06 28.38
N ALA A 611 -13.81 -19.38 27.86
CA ALA A 611 -13.31 -18.14 28.39
C ALA A 611 -12.74 -17.27 27.26
N VAL A 612 -12.72 -15.94 27.49
CA VAL A 612 -12.05 -14.99 26.61
C VAL A 612 -11.15 -14.08 27.42
N ILE A 613 -9.87 -14.02 27.05
CA ILE A 613 -8.90 -13.09 27.63
C ILE A 613 -8.76 -11.89 26.69
N ALA A 614 -8.81 -10.68 27.30
CA ALA A 614 -8.35 -9.46 26.65
C ALA A 614 -7.19 -8.88 27.47
N ALA A 615 -5.97 -8.99 26.91
CA ALA A 615 -4.72 -8.75 27.61
C ALA A 615 -4.30 -7.27 27.57
N GLY A 616 -5.19 -6.39 28.01
CA GLY A 616 -4.96 -4.94 28.17
C GLY A 616 -5.13 -4.13 26.89
N ASP A 617 -4.98 -2.82 27.06
CA ASP A 617 -5.25 -1.78 26.07
C ASP A 617 -6.64 -1.96 25.43
N LEU A 618 -7.64 -1.96 26.31
CA LEU A 618 -9.05 -2.08 25.94
C LEU A 618 -9.53 -0.80 25.25
N THR A 619 -9.03 0.35 25.74
CA THR A 619 -9.36 1.69 25.31
C THR A 619 -8.15 2.38 24.65
N ASP A 620 -8.39 3.36 23.81
CA ASP A 620 -7.29 4.12 23.20
C ASP A 620 -6.87 5.33 24.03
N PHE A 621 -7.82 6.05 24.61
CA PHE A 621 -7.57 7.25 25.41
C PHE A 621 -7.77 7.08 26.90
N GLY A 622 -8.11 5.89 27.38
CA GLY A 622 -8.39 5.65 28.78
C GLY A 622 -9.68 6.32 29.24
N LEU A 623 -10.74 6.27 28.44
CA LEU A 623 -12.02 6.90 28.75
C LEU A 623 -13.05 5.87 29.21
N LEU A 624 -13.89 6.24 30.17
CA LEU A 624 -14.97 5.39 30.68
C LEU A 624 -15.97 5.06 29.55
N SER A 625 -16.28 5.99 28.67
CA SER A 625 -17.15 5.77 27.51
C SER A 625 -16.58 4.69 26.56
N GLU A 626 -15.29 4.72 26.27
CA GLU A 626 -14.62 3.69 25.45
C GLU A 626 -14.67 2.32 26.16
N LEU A 627 -14.45 2.29 27.46
CA LEU A 627 -14.56 1.05 28.25
C LEU A 627 -16.01 0.53 28.29
N GLN A 628 -16.99 1.42 28.30
CA GLN A 628 -18.41 1.05 28.19
C GLN A 628 -18.74 0.47 26.82
N ASP A 629 -18.12 0.94 25.74
CA ASP A 629 -18.25 0.37 24.39
C ASP A 629 -17.65 -1.04 24.31
N VAL A 630 -16.53 -1.30 24.98
CA VAL A 630 -16.00 -2.67 25.16
C VAL A 630 -17.02 -3.56 25.89
N ALA A 631 -17.60 -3.06 26.98
CA ALA A 631 -18.62 -3.80 27.73
C ALA A 631 -19.90 -4.03 26.91
N ALA A 632 -20.31 -3.06 26.11
CA ALA A 632 -21.45 -3.18 25.19
C ALA A 632 -21.20 -4.25 24.13
N ALA A 633 -20.01 -4.28 23.52
CA ALA A 633 -19.62 -5.30 22.54
C ALA A 633 -19.67 -6.72 23.17
N TRP A 634 -19.16 -6.88 24.36
CA TRP A 634 -19.27 -8.14 25.10
C TRP A 634 -20.74 -8.56 25.31
N ASN A 635 -21.57 -7.65 25.82
CA ASN A 635 -22.95 -7.94 26.15
C ASN A 635 -23.83 -8.18 24.91
N GLU A 636 -23.49 -7.61 23.77
CA GLU A 636 -24.18 -7.88 22.52
C GLU A 636 -23.95 -9.32 22.05
N VAL A 637 -22.71 -9.81 22.14
CA VAL A 637 -22.37 -11.16 21.65
C VAL A 637 -22.65 -12.23 22.73
N PHE A 638 -22.25 -11.95 23.98
CA PHE A 638 -22.38 -12.88 25.10
C PHE A 638 -23.39 -12.37 26.14
N HIS A 639 -24.65 -12.24 25.73
CA HIS A 639 -25.69 -11.74 26.62
C HIS A 639 -25.75 -12.51 27.94
N GLY A 640 -25.61 -11.80 29.07
CA GLY A 640 -25.54 -12.42 30.39
C GLY A 640 -24.36 -13.38 30.56
N SER A 641 -23.23 -13.12 29.86
CA SER A 641 -22.05 -13.97 29.84
C SER A 641 -22.34 -15.41 29.43
N ARG A 642 -23.17 -15.56 28.38
CA ARG A 642 -23.52 -16.85 27.79
C ARG A 642 -23.30 -16.81 26.28
N ARG A 643 -22.85 -17.94 25.73
CA ARG A 643 -22.77 -18.21 24.31
C ARG A 643 -24.16 -18.36 23.69
N SER A 644 -24.21 -18.33 22.36
CA SER A 644 -25.43 -18.55 21.59
C SER A 644 -26.09 -19.93 21.83
N ASP A 645 -25.30 -20.94 22.25
CA ASP A 645 -25.79 -22.26 22.64
C ASP A 645 -26.30 -22.35 24.11
N GLY A 646 -26.26 -21.23 24.84
CA GLY A 646 -26.73 -21.11 26.19
C GLY A 646 -25.70 -21.46 27.28
N GLU A 647 -24.55 -21.99 26.90
CA GLU A 647 -23.49 -22.35 27.84
C GLU A 647 -22.75 -21.09 28.36
N PRO A 648 -22.23 -21.09 29.61
CA PRO A 648 -21.53 -19.94 30.16
C PRO A 648 -20.18 -19.71 29.45
N VAL A 649 -19.80 -18.44 29.33
CA VAL A 649 -18.47 -17.99 28.89
C VAL A 649 -17.91 -17.01 29.93
N VAL A 650 -16.65 -17.17 30.29
CA VAL A 650 -16.01 -16.35 31.32
C VAL A 650 -15.24 -15.21 30.71
N ARG A 651 -15.60 -13.96 31.08
CA ARG A 651 -14.84 -12.76 30.69
C ARG A 651 -13.58 -12.64 31.54
N LEU A 652 -12.41 -12.57 30.92
CA LEU A 652 -11.10 -12.47 31.56
C LEU A 652 -10.36 -11.28 30.94
N PHE A 653 -10.86 -10.08 31.21
CA PHE A 653 -10.29 -8.84 30.71
C PHE A 653 -9.46 -8.18 31.82
N HIS A 654 -8.43 -7.44 31.43
CA HIS A 654 -7.67 -6.60 32.34
C HIS A 654 -7.17 -5.34 31.64
N TYR A 655 -6.84 -4.32 32.39
CA TYR A 655 -6.30 -3.07 31.90
C TYR A 655 -4.88 -3.23 31.33
N GLY A 656 -4.57 -2.42 30.31
CA GLY A 656 -3.24 -2.11 29.81
C GLY A 656 -2.80 -0.69 30.17
N ASP A 657 -1.70 -0.25 29.60
CA ASP A 657 -1.15 1.07 29.92
C ASP A 657 -1.91 2.22 29.24
N HIS A 658 -2.55 1.98 28.09
CA HIS A 658 -3.48 2.93 27.47
C HIS A 658 -4.71 3.20 28.34
N ASP A 659 -5.17 2.21 29.07
CA ASP A 659 -6.35 2.34 29.93
C ASP A 659 -6.09 3.19 31.18
N THR A 660 -4.89 3.09 31.77
CA THR A 660 -4.65 3.58 33.13
C THR A 660 -3.39 4.41 33.34
N ALA A 661 -2.49 4.55 32.32
CA ALA A 661 -1.23 5.26 32.51
C ALA A 661 -1.41 6.79 32.59
N LEU A 662 -1.04 7.37 33.72
CA LEU A 662 -0.99 8.82 33.96
C LEU A 662 0.12 9.53 33.16
N ASN A 663 1.12 8.80 32.65
CA ASN A 663 2.38 9.36 32.16
C ASN A 663 2.39 9.77 30.69
N PHE A 664 1.38 9.48 29.91
CA PHE A 664 1.25 10.01 28.56
C PHE A 664 0.79 11.48 28.58
N LYS A 665 1.70 12.39 28.89
CA LYS A 665 1.42 13.83 28.91
C LYS A 665 0.71 14.34 27.65
N VAL A 666 0.95 13.73 26.52
CA VAL A 666 0.30 14.05 25.25
C VAL A 666 -1.19 13.67 25.30
N ARG A 667 -1.53 12.46 25.75
CA ARG A 667 -2.92 11.99 25.85
C ARG A 667 -3.72 12.73 26.94
N GLN A 668 -3.11 12.93 28.09
CA GLN A 668 -3.72 13.72 29.16
C GLN A 668 -4.09 15.13 28.67
N ARG A 669 -3.17 15.76 27.90
CA ARG A 669 -3.43 17.06 27.29
C ARG A 669 -4.60 17.01 26.30
N GLU A 670 -4.66 16.00 25.46
CA GLU A 670 -5.73 15.80 24.49
C GLU A 670 -7.09 15.56 25.15
N VAL A 671 -7.14 14.73 26.18
CA VAL A 671 -8.36 14.49 26.97
C VAL A 671 -8.86 15.78 27.63
N VAL A 672 -7.95 16.59 28.17
CA VAL A 672 -8.29 17.90 28.76
C VAL A 672 -8.80 18.87 27.69
N GLU A 673 -8.13 18.91 26.53
CA GLU A 673 -8.49 19.81 25.43
C GLU A 673 -9.83 19.44 24.78
N LYS A 674 -10.15 18.16 24.73
CA LYS A 674 -11.47 17.66 24.28
C LYS A 674 -12.56 17.82 25.35
N GLY A 675 -12.23 18.36 26.54
CA GLY A 675 -13.18 18.53 27.64
C GLY A 675 -13.65 17.22 28.29
N ARG A 676 -12.91 16.11 28.08
CA ARG A 676 -13.28 14.75 28.50
C ARG A 676 -12.66 14.34 29.84
N TRP A 677 -12.11 15.27 30.58
CA TRP A 677 -11.44 14.98 31.88
C TRP A 677 -12.30 14.22 32.88
N ALA A 678 -13.59 14.53 32.92
CA ALA A 678 -14.54 13.84 33.82
C ALA A 678 -14.83 12.38 33.42
N ASP A 679 -14.45 12.00 32.21
CA ASP A 679 -14.60 10.66 31.60
C ASP A 679 -13.29 9.86 31.65
N TYR A 680 -12.18 10.48 32.08
CA TYR A 680 -10.84 9.91 32.02
C TYR A 680 -10.63 8.92 33.17
N ILE A 681 -10.37 7.65 32.87
CA ILE A 681 -10.25 6.53 33.83
C ILE A 681 -9.22 6.81 34.93
N PRO A 682 -8.00 7.29 34.65
CA PRO A 682 -7.04 7.61 35.68
C PRO A 682 -7.54 8.71 36.68
N HIS A 683 -8.42 9.60 36.21
CA HIS A 683 -9.03 10.63 37.06
C HIS A 683 -10.23 10.11 37.86
N ILE A 684 -11.06 9.26 37.26
CA ILE A 684 -12.22 8.65 37.89
C ILE A 684 -11.78 7.65 38.98
N GLY A 685 -10.69 6.97 38.79
CA GLY A 685 -10.23 5.79 39.50
C GLY A 685 -10.53 4.51 38.69
N PRO A 686 -9.50 3.70 38.38
CA PRO A 686 -9.64 2.48 37.59
C PRO A 686 -10.68 1.50 38.15
N ASP A 687 -10.78 1.37 39.50
CA ASP A 687 -11.75 0.55 40.19
C ASP A 687 -13.19 1.04 39.92
N VAL A 688 -13.42 2.35 40.07
CA VAL A 688 -14.74 2.95 39.84
C VAL A 688 -15.16 2.86 38.39
N ALA A 689 -14.22 3.09 37.47
CA ALA A 689 -14.47 2.99 36.02
C ALA A 689 -14.84 1.56 35.62
N TRP A 690 -14.12 0.56 36.14
CA TRP A 690 -14.40 -0.85 35.90
C TRP A 690 -15.79 -1.26 36.35
N GLU A 691 -16.14 -0.91 37.62
CA GLU A 691 -17.47 -1.21 38.15
C GLU A 691 -18.60 -0.55 37.36
N ARG A 692 -18.38 0.69 36.89
CA ARG A 692 -19.37 1.39 36.04
C ARG A 692 -19.52 0.77 34.63
N ALA A 693 -18.43 0.29 34.04
CA ALA A 693 -18.47 -0.29 32.70
C ALA A 693 -19.00 -1.73 32.70
N PHE A 694 -18.51 -2.56 33.61
CA PHE A 694 -18.78 -3.99 33.60
C PHE A 694 -19.79 -4.46 34.67
N GLY A 695 -20.16 -3.61 35.65
CA GLY A 695 -21.11 -3.98 36.70
C GLY A 695 -20.57 -5.01 37.69
N GLU A 696 -19.24 -5.20 37.76
CA GLU A 696 -18.60 -6.14 38.67
C GLU A 696 -17.50 -5.47 39.49
N LYS A 697 -17.26 -6.01 40.70
CA LYS A 697 -16.25 -5.49 41.59
C LYS A 697 -14.85 -5.61 40.95
N PHE A 698 -14.08 -4.53 41.03
CA PHE A 698 -12.71 -4.51 40.57
C PHE A 698 -11.80 -5.33 41.51
N GLU A 699 -10.96 -6.17 40.92
CA GLU A 699 -9.94 -6.98 41.56
C GLU A 699 -8.58 -6.73 40.89
N PRO A 700 -7.57 -6.16 41.56
CA PRO A 700 -6.26 -5.90 40.95
C PRO A 700 -5.59 -7.14 40.38
N VAL A 701 -5.83 -8.30 40.96
CA VAL A 701 -5.45 -9.63 40.47
C VAL A 701 -6.70 -10.49 40.43
N VAL A 702 -7.08 -10.88 39.21
CA VAL A 702 -8.26 -11.72 38.99
C VAL A 702 -7.84 -13.19 38.98
N ARG A 703 -8.50 -14.02 39.74
CA ARG A 703 -8.29 -15.49 39.68
C ARG A 703 -9.61 -16.17 39.40
N ARG A 704 -9.61 -17.05 38.41
CA ARG A 704 -10.77 -17.85 38.00
C ARG A 704 -10.34 -19.28 37.66
N ASN A 705 -11.22 -20.24 37.97
CA ASN A 705 -11.05 -21.61 37.51
C ASN A 705 -12.12 -21.96 36.49
N VAL A 706 -11.73 -22.41 35.32
CA VAL A 706 -12.65 -22.82 34.25
C VAL A 706 -12.30 -24.26 33.85
N LYS A 707 -13.18 -25.21 34.16
CA LYS A 707 -13.00 -26.62 33.80
C LYS A 707 -11.64 -27.23 34.22
N GLY A 708 -11.07 -26.75 35.33
CA GLY A 708 -9.79 -27.24 35.85
C GLY A 708 -8.54 -26.53 35.34
N VAL A 709 -8.71 -25.52 34.47
CA VAL A 709 -7.64 -24.56 34.11
C VAL A 709 -7.78 -23.35 35.05
N GLU A 710 -6.68 -22.98 35.68
CA GLU A 710 -6.61 -21.81 36.55
C GLU A 710 -6.06 -20.61 35.80
N PHE A 711 -6.81 -19.50 35.86
CA PHE A 711 -6.44 -18.23 35.25
C PHE A 711 -6.02 -17.23 36.33
N THR A 712 -4.90 -16.57 36.11
CA THR A 712 -4.45 -15.42 36.90
C THR A 712 -4.20 -14.25 35.99
N LEU A 713 -4.93 -13.15 36.18
CA LEU A 713 -4.78 -11.94 35.38
C LEU A 713 -4.36 -10.80 36.29
N VAL A 714 -3.44 -9.96 35.80
CA VAL A 714 -2.93 -8.79 36.55
C VAL A 714 -3.26 -7.53 35.74
N HIS A 715 -4.07 -6.65 36.39
CA HIS A 715 -4.35 -5.34 35.83
C HIS A 715 -3.10 -4.47 35.84
N PHE A 716 -2.86 -3.73 34.74
CA PHE A 716 -1.89 -2.66 34.71
C PHE A 716 -2.46 -1.45 35.48
N LEU A 717 -1.80 -1.02 36.56
CA LEU A 717 -2.23 0.10 37.41
C LEU A 717 -1.14 1.18 37.45
N PRO A 718 -1.50 2.46 37.63
CA PRO A 718 -0.53 3.57 37.70
C PRO A 718 0.50 3.38 38.82
N GLU A 719 1.70 3.92 38.63
CA GLU A 719 2.85 3.82 39.55
C GLU A 719 2.57 4.37 40.95
N ASP A 720 1.65 5.32 41.09
CA ASP A 720 1.24 5.90 42.39
C ASP A 720 0.42 4.93 43.27
N VAL A 721 -0.15 3.90 42.63
CA VAL A 721 -0.78 2.78 43.36
C VAL A 721 0.24 1.65 43.35
N SER A 722 1.37 1.85 44.06
CA SER A 722 2.50 0.96 44.22
C SER A 722 2.52 -0.23 43.24
N MET A 723 3.20 -0.09 42.14
CA MET A 723 3.53 -1.20 41.20
C MET A 723 4.46 -2.26 41.85
N LYS A 724 4.49 -2.33 43.14
CA LYS A 724 4.84 -3.57 43.79
C LYS A 724 3.73 -4.53 43.40
N SER A 725 4.00 -5.29 42.36
CA SER A 725 3.16 -6.39 41.90
C SER A 725 2.57 -7.02 43.15
N PRO A 726 1.23 -7.05 43.28
CA PRO A 726 0.63 -7.69 44.46
C PRO A 726 1.30 -9.05 44.54
N GLN A 727 1.82 -9.42 45.73
CA GLN A 727 2.60 -10.66 45.86
C GLN A 727 1.84 -11.79 45.16
N LEU A 728 2.32 -12.17 44.01
CA LEU A 728 1.73 -13.25 43.23
C LEU A 728 2.08 -14.52 43.97
N ILE A 729 1.10 -15.05 44.70
CA ILE A 729 1.26 -16.31 45.42
C ILE A 729 0.93 -17.41 44.42
N PRO A 730 1.84 -18.37 44.18
CA PRO A 730 1.52 -19.51 43.33
C PRO A 730 0.25 -20.20 43.80
N PRO A 731 -0.64 -20.61 42.89
CA PRO A 731 -1.85 -21.30 43.25
C PRO A 731 -1.54 -22.58 44.01
N GLN A 732 -2.24 -22.76 45.13
CA GLN A 732 -2.18 -24.02 45.92
C GLN A 732 -3.33 -24.92 45.49
N GLY A 733 -3.21 -25.52 44.33
CA GLY A 733 -4.28 -26.34 43.75
C GLY A 733 -3.80 -27.38 42.72
N SER A 734 -4.69 -28.33 42.44
CA SER A 734 -4.45 -29.41 41.47
C SER A 734 -4.85 -29.04 40.02
N ALA A 735 -4.74 -27.78 39.66
CA ALA A 735 -4.97 -27.36 38.29
C ALA A 735 -3.97 -28.07 37.35
N TRP A 736 -4.48 -28.64 36.25
CA TRP A 736 -3.63 -29.30 35.29
C TRP A 736 -2.94 -28.33 34.31
N LEU A 737 -3.46 -27.09 34.23
CA LEU A 737 -2.89 -26.00 33.44
C LEU A 737 -3.15 -24.66 34.16
N HIS A 738 -2.18 -23.77 34.11
CA HIS A 738 -2.31 -22.38 34.52
C HIS A 738 -2.20 -21.48 33.27
N VAL A 739 -3.04 -20.46 33.21
CA VAL A 739 -2.95 -19.38 32.22
C VAL A 739 -2.74 -18.08 32.97
N PHE A 740 -1.58 -17.47 32.77
CA PHE A 740 -1.21 -16.21 33.39
C PHE A 740 -1.31 -15.09 32.34
N SER A 741 -1.95 -13.99 32.65
CA SER A 741 -2.11 -12.85 31.72
C SER A 741 -1.72 -11.55 32.38
N GLN A 742 -0.87 -10.79 31.69
CA GLN A 742 -0.56 -9.39 31.97
C GLN A 742 -0.49 -8.61 30.66
N HIS A 743 -0.55 -7.28 30.71
CA HIS A 743 -0.48 -6.48 29.50
C HIS A 743 0.94 -6.38 28.98
N ARG A 744 1.90 -5.96 29.80
CA ARG A 744 3.29 -5.77 29.38
C ARG A 744 3.98 -7.07 29.07
N ALA A 745 4.82 -7.03 28.02
CA ALA A 745 5.59 -8.17 27.57
C ALA A 745 6.62 -8.60 28.63
N TYR A 746 6.82 -9.90 28.76
CA TYR A 746 7.75 -10.48 29.72
C TYR A 746 9.19 -10.18 29.35
N ARG A 747 10.00 -9.79 30.34
CA ARG A 747 11.37 -9.36 30.15
C ARG A 747 12.23 -10.42 29.48
N GLY A 748 12.89 -10.06 28.36
CA GLY A 748 13.80 -10.91 27.62
C GLY A 748 13.17 -12.04 26.83
N LEU A 749 11.83 -12.15 26.75
CA LEU A 749 11.16 -13.22 26.01
C LEU A 749 10.81 -12.85 24.57
N PHE A 750 10.41 -11.62 24.33
CA PHE A 750 9.98 -11.15 23.03
C PHE A 750 10.91 -10.05 22.53
N ALA A 751 11.30 -10.13 21.26
CA ALA A 751 12.08 -9.10 20.58
C ALA A 751 11.25 -8.52 19.44
N ARG A 752 11.22 -7.18 19.33
CA ARG A 752 10.67 -6.53 18.14
C ARG A 752 11.63 -6.75 16.98
N PRO A 753 11.19 -7.34 15.86
CA PRO A 753 12.03 -7.45 14.68
C PRO A 753 12.48 -6.06 14.23
N GLY A 754 13.79 -5.89 14.02
CA GLY A 754 14.37 -4.67 13.46
C GLY A 754 14.67 -3.51 14.42
N CYS A 755 14.23 -3.55 15.67
CA CYS A 755 14.48 -2.45 16.63
C CYS A 755 15.69 -2.69 17.55
N GLY A 756 16.19 -3.91 17.65
CA GLY A 756 17.31 -4.26 18.54
C GLY A 756 17.01 -4.11 20.04
N ASP A 757 15.85 -3.57 20.39
CA ASP A 757 15.44 -3.29 21.75
C ASP A 757 14.57 -4.40 22.32
N GLU A 758 14.87 -4.79 23.54
CA GLU A 758 13.97 -5.65 24.30
C GLU A 758 12.63 -4.94 24.50
N VAL A 759 11.54 -5.55 24.03
CA VAL A 759 10.15 -5.13 24.35
C VAL A 759 9.82 -5.62 25.75
N SER A 760 10.61 -5.20 26.72
CA SER A 760 10.45 -5.65 28.06
C SER A 760 10.22 -4.45 28.96
N TRP A 761 9.04 -4.42 29.56
CA TRP A 761 8.68 -3.32 30.45
C TRP A 761 8.05 -3.86 31.74
N ASP A 762 8.28 -5.11 31.98
CA ASP A 762 7.96 -5.77 33.22
C ASP A 762 9.19 -5.68 34.16
N ASP A 763 8.95 -5.54 35.44
CA ASP A 763 10.01 -5.45 36.47
C ASP A 763 10.67 -6.80 36.81
N GLY A 764 10.21 -7.89 36.18
CA GLY A 764 10.67 -9.25 36.40
C GLY A 764 9.93 -10.00 37.52
N ALA A 765 9.01 -9.36 38.26
CA ALA A 765 8.28 -10.01 39.33
C ALA A 765 7.37 -11.15 38.85
N SER A 766 6.80 -10.98 37.65
CA SER A 766 6.00 -12.05 37.01
C SER A 766 6.82 -13.26 36.65
N LEU A 767 8.10 -13.09 36.31
CA LEU A 767 8.99 -14.19 35.95
C LEU A 767 9.23 -15.12 37.14
N ASP A 768 9.41 -14.57 38.35
CA ASP A 768 9.53 -15.37 39.57
C ASP A 768 8.26 -16.18 39.85
N PHE A 769 7.07 -15.58 39.65
CA PHE A 769 5.81 -16.30 39.74
C PHE A 769 5.72 -17.45 38.73
N LEU A 770 6.03 -17.19 37.43
CA LEU A 770 5.96 -18.17 36.36
C LEU A 770 6.94 -19.33 36.58
N THR A 771 8.15 -19.03 37.05
CA THR A 771 9.19 -20.03 37.34
C THR A 771 8.74 -21.01 38.45
N ASN A 772 7.95 -20.52 39.39
CA ASN A 772 7.46 -21.31 40.51
C ASN A 772 6.06 -21.94 40.29
N THR A 773 5.44 -21.71 39.13
CA THR A 773 4.11 -22.23 38.79
C THR A 773 4.20 -23.18 37.61
N PRO A 774 4.21 -24.52 37.81
CA PRO A 774 4.37 -25.49 36.75
C PRO A 774 3.17 -25.51 35.79
N ASN A 775 3.40 -25.99 34.56
CA ASN A 775 2.39 -26.09 33.49
C ASN A 775 1.68 -24.77 33.23
N THR A 776 2.46 -23.70 33.01
CA THR A 776 1.89 -22.36 32.81
C THR A 776 2.03 -21.93 31.35
N VAL A 777 0.97 -21.32 30.81
CA VAL A 777 0.99 -20.51 29.59
C VAL A 777 0.86 -19.06 30.02
N ALA A 778 1.89 -18.29 29.77
CA ALA A 778 1.93 -16.85 30.00
C ALA A 778 1.51 -16.10 28.74
N VAL A 779 0.53 -15.23 28.81
CA VAL A 779 0.05 -14.42 27.68
C VAL A 779 0.20 -12.94 27.97
N CYS A 780 0.54 -12.13 26.98
CA CYS A 780 0.65 -10.69 27.10
C CYS A 780 0.20 -9.97 25.83
N GLY A 781 -0.14 -8.69 25.94
CA GLY A 781 -0.32 -7.74 24.85
C GLY A 781 0.91 -6.85 24.65
N HIS A 782 0.69 -5.56 24.36
CA HIS A 782 1.67 -4.47 24.29
C HIS A 782 2.74 -4.60 23.21
N ALA A 783 3.10 -5.81 22.82
CA ALA A 783 4.18 -6.05 21.86
C ALA A 783 3.77 -5.73 20.42
N HIS A 784 2.47 -5.75 20.12
CA HIS A 784 1.91 -5.55 18.77
C HIS A 784 2.64 -6.38 17.68
N ILE A 785 2.99 -7.61 18.02
CA ILE A 785 3.69 -8.54 17.11
C ILE A 785 2.65 -9.39 16.39
N SER A 786 2.77 -9.52 15.08
CA SER A 786 1.85 -10.31 14.28
C SER A 786 1.82 -11.79 14.69
N ALA A 787 0.63 -12.39 14.62
CA ALA A 787 0.43 -13.83 14.83
C ALA A 787 1.20 -14.71 13.82
N VAL A 788 1.57 -14.18 12.67
CA VAL A 788 2.38 -14.89 11.67
C VAL A 788 3.83 -15.03 12.12
N ASN A 789 4.30 -14.11 12.96
CA ASN A 789 5.68 -14.10 13.42
C ASN A 789 5.92 -15.21 14.46
N ALA A 790 6.89 -16.08 14.18
CA ALA A 790 7.25 -17.16 15.09
C ALA A 790 7.82 -16.68 16.45
N THR A 791 8.29 -15.42 16.53
CA THR A 791 8.81 -14.85 17.79
C THR A 791 7.70 -14.49 18.77
N SER A 792 6.43 -14.46 18.35
CA SER A 792 5.27 -14.30 19.24
C SER A 792 5.00 -15.52 20.12
N PHE A 793 5.68 -16.65 19.87
CA PHE A 793 5.45 -17.92 20.54
C PHE A 793 6.78 -18.47 21.04
N VAL A 794 6.94 -18.58 22.34
CA VAL A 794 8.17 -19.05 22.98
C VAL A 794 7.84 -20.22 23.91
N ALA A 795 8.46 -21.36 23.69
CA ALA A 795 8.35 -22.53 24.55
C ALA A 795 9.73 -22.98 25.05
N GLY A 796 9.76 -23.70 26.15
CA GLY A 796 10.94 -24.10 26.91
C GLY A 796 12.20 -24.43 26.08
N GLY A 797 13.28 -23.66 26.28
CA GLY A 797 14.52 -23.75 25.53
C GLY A 797 14.79 -22.58 24.59
N GLY A 798 14.14 -21.45 24.79
CA GLY A 798 14.07 -20.19 24.05
C GLY A 798 15.19 -19.80 23.08
N ARG A 799 14.85 -19.00 22.07
CA ARG A 799 15.80 -18.35 21.18
C ARG A 799 16.30 -17.07 21.85
N GLY A 800 17.60 -16.97 22.09
CA GLY A 800 18.24 -15.78 22.63
C GLY A 800 19.09 -16.08 23.88
N ALA A 801 19.75 -15.07 24.38
CA ALA A 801 20.71 -15.17 25.49
C ALA A 801 20.08 -15.49 26.87
N THR A 802 18.75 -15.55 26.98
CA THR A 802 18.01 -15.93 28.17
C THR A 802 17.18 -17.17 27.87
N ALA A 803 17.64 -18.32 28.35
CA ALA A 803 16.82 -19.52 28.36
C ALA A 803 15.61 -19.30 29.26
N LEU A 804 14.41 -19.66 28.78
CA LEU A 804 13.23 -19.77 29.64
C LEU A 804 13.52 -20.73 30.78
N PRO A 805 13.14 -20.41 32.02
CA PRO A 805 13.16 -21.41 33.10
C PRO A 805 12.35 -22.63 32.65
N ASP A 806 12.86 -23.82 32.91
CA ASP A 806 12.14 -25.06 32.61
C ASP A 806 10.72 -25.00 33.21
N GLY A 807 9.68 -24.95 32.35
CA GLY A 807 8.32 -25.21 32.80
C GLY A 807 7.19 -24.31 32.30
N PHE A 808 7.39 -23.24 31.54
CA PHE A 808 6.28 -22.47 30.97
C PHE A 808 6.47 -22.10 29.49
N ALA A 809 5.35 -21.79 28.81
CA ALA A 809 5.32 -21.21 27.49
C ALA A 809 4.80 -19.78 27.56
N ALA A 810 5.25 -18.91 26.66
CA ALA A 810 4.81 -17.53 26.57
C ALA A 810 4.28 -17.19 25.19
N ILE A 811 3.20 -16.40 25.14
CA ILE A 811 2.54 -15.95 23.91
C ILE A 811 2.39 -14.44 23.98
N ALA A 812 2.94 -13.73 22.99
CA ALA A 812 2.53 -12.37 22.71
C ALA A 812 1.28 -12.42 21.83
N ILE A 813 0.16 -11.96 22.35
CA ILE A 813 -1.11 -11.90 21.61
C ILE A 813 -0.99 -10.77 20.59
N PRO A 814 -1.36 -10.99 19.29
CA PRO A 814 -1.33 -9.94 18.30
C PRO A 814 -2.37 -8.85 18.62
N SER A 815 -2.08 -7.63 18.22
CA SER A 815 -3.03 -6.54 18.37
C SER A 815 -4.27 -6.73 17.50
N LEU A 816 -5.41 -6.39 18.03
CA LEU A 816 -6.66 -6.35 17.29
C LEU A 816 -6.76 -5.09 16.41
N PHE A 817 -6.08 -4.01 16.77
CA PHE A 817 -6.18 -2.72 16.11
C PHE A 817 -5.04 -2.46 15.12
N TYR A 818 -3.78 -2.47 15.55
CA TYR A 818 -2.63 -2.25 14.67
C TYR A 818 -1.41 -3.06 15.09
N GLN A 819 -0.49 -3.29 14.12
CA GLN A 819 0.78 -3.96 14.36
C GLN A 819 1.93 -2.97 14.20
N ILE A 820 2.89 -2.98 15.13
CA ILE A 820 4.07 -2.09 15.02
C ILE A 820 5.01 -2.54 13.89
N GLU A 821 4.96 -3.80 13.53
CA GLU A 821 5.77 -4.38 12.46
C GLU A 821 5.40 -3.92 11.05
N THR A 822 4.34 -3.14 10.86
CA THR A 822 3.97 -2.57 9.54
C THR A 822 5.08 -1.71 8.90
N TRP A 823 6.08 -1.36 9.67
CA TRP A 823 7.24 -0.55 9.25
C TRP A 823 8.44 -1.39 8.79
N LEU A 824 8.32 -2.71 8.87
CA LEU A 824 9.33 -3.67 8.45
C LEU A 824 8.78 -4.52 7.30
N PRO A 825 9.65 -5.14 6.48
CA PRO A 825 9.18 -6.09 5.47
C PRO A 825 8.36 -7.20 6.12
N GLN A 826 7.05 -7.17 5.91
CA GLN A 826 6.12 -8.13 6.50
C GLN A 826 6.29 -9.52 5.87
N PRO A 827 6.11 -10.60 6.61
CA PRO A 827 5.98 -11.92 6.04
C PRO A 827 4.84 -11.94 5.02
N LYS A 828 5.03 -12.64 3.90
CA LYS A 828 4.03 -12.72 2.81
C LYS A 828 2.68 -13.19 3.36
N GLY A 829 1.64 -12.35 3.17
CA GLY A 829 0.26 -12.64 3.61
C GLY A 829 -0.12 -12.08 4.97
N ASP A 830 0.80 -11.41 5.66
CA ASP A 830 0.49 -10.67 6.89
C ASP A 830 0.18 -9.21 6.56
N HIS A 831 -1.03 -8.80 6.86
CA HIS A 831 -1.54 -7.46 6.58
C HIS A 831 -1.79 -6.65 7.85
N GLY A 832 -1.10 -7.01 8.93
CA GLY A 832 -0.74 -6.13 10.04
C GLY A 832 -1.79 -5.78 11.06
N SER A 833 -3.04 -6.24 11.03
CA SER A 833 -4.00 -5.98 12.11
C SER A 833 -5.20 -6.93 12.04
N HIS A 834 -6.15 -6.79 12.96
CA HIS A 834 -7.35 -7.61 13.01
C HIS A 834 -7.09 -9.09 13.30
N GLN A 835 -6.06 -9.37 14.09
CA GLN A 835 -5.69 -10.73 14.44
C GLN A 835 -6.11 -11.09 15.86
N ALA A 836 -6.45 -12.35 16.04
CA ALA A 836 -6.76 -12.94 17.33
C ALA A 836 -6.21 -14.37 17.40
N LEU A 837 -6.10 -14.91 18.61
CA LEU A 837 -5.71 -16.30 18.80
C LEU A 837 -6.86 -17.09 19.41
N PHE A 838 -6.92 -18.36 19.10
CA PHE A 838 -7.85 -19.27 19.74
C PHE A 838 -7.11 -20.49 20.27
N MET A 839 -7.04 -20.63 21.58
CA MET A 839 -6.31 -21.70 22.26
C MET A 839 -7.27 -22.82 22.68
N ILE A 840 -6.89 -24.01 22.34
CA ILE A 840 -7.55 -25.24 22.77
C ILE A 840 -6.59 -25.97 23.69
N ALA A 841 -6.91 -26.05 24.97
CA ALA A 841 -6.11 -26.72 25.96
C ALA A 841 -6.74 -28.05 26.36
N THR A 842 -5.95 -29.10 26.42
CA THR A 842 -6.30 -30.44 26.89
C THR A 842 -5.25 -30.90 27.87
N PRO A 843 -5.52 -31.92 28.71
CA PRO A 843 -4.49 -32.50 29.57
C PRO A 843 -3.24 -33.02 28.82
N ASP A 844 -3.35 -33.30 27.54
CA ASP A 844 -2.27 -33.86 26.73
C ASP A 844 -1.46 -32.78 26.00
N GLY A 845 -2.03 -31.59 25.78
CA GLY A 845 -1.35 -30.50 25.08
C GLY A 845 -2.23 -29.30 24.77
N ILE A 846 -1.63 -28.32 24.13
CA ILE A 846 -2.24 -27.05 23.76
C ILE A 846 -2.07 -26.86 22.24
N ALA A 847 -3.15 -26.47 21.57
CA ALA A 847 -3.14 -25.98 20.21
C ALA A 847 -3.58 -24.52 20.17
N VAL A 848 -2.87 -23.67 19.44
CA VAL A 848 -3.17 -22.25 19.27
C VAL A 848 -3.40 -21.95 17.80
N GLU A 849 -4.62 -21.65 17.46
CA GLU A 849 -5.01 -21.18 16.14
C GLU A 849 -4.74 -19.68 16.01
N ARG A 850 -4.24 -19.26 14.87
CA ARG A 850 -3.89 -17.87 14.55
C ARG A 850 -4.86 -17.35 13.51
N LEU A 851 -5.70 -16.40 13.89
CA LEU A 851 -6.90 -16.00 13.15
C LEU A 851 -6.85 -14.55 12.69
N ASP A 852 -7.32 -14.31 11.49
CA ASP A 852 -7.77 -13.00 11.03
C ASP A 852 -9.28 -12.86 11.39
N VAL A 853 -9.62 -11.86 12.19
CA VAL A 853 -10.99 -11.72 12.69
C VAL A 853 -11.98 -11.20 11.64
N ARG A 854 -11.50 -10.59 10.58
CA ARG A 854 -12.37 -10.10 9.49
C ARG A 854 -12.82 -11.23 8.58
N THR A 855 -11.95 -12.20 8.37
CA THR A 855 -12.23 -13.33 7.48
C THR A 855 -12.56 -14.63 8.20
N GLY A 856 -12.19 -14.74 9.48
CA GLY A 856 -12.26 -15.98 10.25
C GLY A 856 -11.24 -17.04 9.78
N ALA A 857 -10.36 -16.70 8.84
CA ALA A 857 -9.37 -17.61 8.29
C ALA A 857 -8.12 -17.70 9.19
N LYS A 858 -7.41 -18.83 9.09
CA LYS A 858 -6.09 -18.96 9.72
C LYS A 858 -5.06 -18.15 8.93
N VAL A 859 -4.30 -17.31 9.62
CA VAL A 859 -3.22 -16.51 9.03
C VAL A 859 -1.90 -17.28 8.93
N ALA A 860 -1.77 -18.35 9.72
CA ALA A 860 -0.61 -19.25 9.72
C ALA A 860 -0.98 -20.61 10.34
N PRO A 861 -0.15 -21.67 10.20
CA PRO A 861 -0.36 -22.97 10.83
C PRO A 861 -0.47 -22.87 12.35
N ASP A 862 -1.24 -23.77 12.97
CA ASP A 862 -1.41 -23.81 14.41
C ASP A 862 -0.06 -24.02 15.12
N ILE A 863 0.03 -23.50 16.34
CA ILE A 863 1.15 -23.82 17.26
C ILE A 863 0.66 -24.91 18.19
N GLU A 864 1.43 -25.99 18.29
CA GLU A 864 1.09 -27.12 19.13
C GLU A 864 2.19 -27.38 20.16
N TRP A 865 1.80 -27.58 21.42
CA TRP A 865 2.68 -27.93 22.52
C TRP A 865 2.13 -29.11 23.31
N GLY A 866 2.96 -30.11 23.60
CA GLY A 866 2.60 -31.24 24.48
C GLY A 866 2.76 -30.90 25.96
N ILE A 867 1.86 -31.37 26.82
CA ILE A 867 1.98 -31.34 28.28
C ILE A 867 2.51 -32.71 28.72
N HIS A 868 3.75 -32.77 29.21
CA HIS A 868 4.35 -34.05 29.68
C HIS A 868 4.13 -34.26 31.18
N SER A 869 3.48 -35.37 31.50
CA SER A 869 3.09 -35.75 32.88
C SER A 869 4.26 -36.11 33.84
N SER A 870 5.49 -36.12 33.37
CA SER A 870 6.60 -36.62 34.19
C SER A 870 7.79 -35.72 34.46
N LYS A 871 7.80 -34.50 33.97
CA LYS A 871 8.65 -33.34 34.33
C LYS A 871 8.35 -32.16 33.43
N GLN A 872 7.44 -31.35 33.87
CA GLN A 872 7.51 -29.87 33.85
C GLN A 872 8.06 -29.21 32.58
N ALA A 873 7.62 -29.55 31.36
CA ALA A 873 7.89 -28.66 30.24
C ALA A 873 6.88 -28.87 29.14
N LEU A 874 6.22 -27.76 28.75
CA LEU A 874 5.61 -27.64 27.44
C LEU A 874 6.73 -27.68 26.40
N ARG A 875 6.71 -28.69 25.53
CA ARG A 875 7.69 -28.80 24.44
C ARG A 875 6.96 -28.70 23.10
N PRO A 876 7.57 -28.11 22.08
CA PRO A 876 7.05 -28.21 20.72
C PRO A 876 6.90 -29.69 20.35
N LEU A 877 5.78 -30.05 19.78
CA LEU A 877 5.54 -31.36 19.19
C LEU A 877 6.38 -31.56 17.94
#